data_a42be64e61ac13a8911d8f24acb91b14
#
_entry.id   a42be64e61ac13a8911d8f24acb91b14
#
_cell.length_a   1.000
_cell.length_b   1.000
_cell.length_c   1.000
_cell.angle_alpha   90.00
_cell.angle_beta   90.00
_cell.angle_gamma   90.00
#
_symmetry.space_group_name_H-M   'P 1'
#
loop_
_entity.id
_entity.type
_entity.pdbx_description
1 polymer ?
#
loop_
_entity_poly.entity_id
_entity_poly.type
_entity_poly.pdbx_seq_one_letter_code
_entity_poly.pdbx_strand_id
1 'polypeptide(L)'
;MARKFQLKSNFSPKGDQPEAIQKLLDGINSGQKYQTLVGVTGSGKTFTLANVIDKSQKPSLIMAPNKTLAAQLYSEMKEFFPDNAVEYFVSYYDYYQPEAYVPASDTYIEKDASINEQIEQMRLSATKSLLERRDVIIVASVSAIYGLGDPESYMKMLLHLTVGEITKQREILATLSKMQYSRNDVTLIRGHFRVKGEVIDIFPADSEERAIRIEMFDDEVENLSWFDPLTGEKLKSLQRVTIYPKTHYVTPKSTILNILDDIKVELGKRKKELLSQNKLVEEQRLSQRVIQDMEMMRELGYCSGIENYSRYLSGRKPGEPPPTLFDYMPDDALIILDESHVSVSQIGGMYNGDRARKTTLVDFGFRLPSALDNRPLRFEEFSEKLNQCILVSATPANFELEVSTVIAEQIVRPTGLLDPSIDVRPVETQVDDLLSEIHKRVAVKERVLVTTLTKRMSEQLSDYLNDHNVKVRYLHSDIDTVERVEIIRDLRLGVFDVLVGINLLREGLDIPEVSLVAILDADKEGFLRSERSLVQTMGRAARHINGSVILYADRITNSMQRAMDVTSGRRNKQVAYNKRYGIIPKGIVKPIVDILDTDLSASEIDEMSSEVIQVRLSPVQLAKELKRLEKEMYKFAEDLKFEQAADTRNKIKRLRDGQFK
;
A
#
# COMPACT_ATOMS: atom_id res chain seq x y z
N MET A 1 13.35 24.67 14.24
CA MET A 1 13.82 23.37 14.78
C MET A 1 13.09 22.28 14.03
N ALA A 2 13.78 21.22 13.64
CA ALA A 2 13.11 20.06 13.04
C ALA A 2 12.09 19.47 14.02
N ARG A 3 10.90 19.13 13.55
CA ARG A 3 9.89 18.44 14.38
C ARG A 3 10.44 17.07 14.76
N LYS A 4 10.15 16.64 15.99
CA LYS A 4 10.51 15.31 16.49
C LYS A 4 9.31 14.37 16.42
N PHE A 5 9.57 13.09 16.29
CA PHE A 5 8.53 12.09 16.52
C PHE A 5 8.03 12.16 17.96
N GLN A 6 6.73 12.01 18.13
CA GLN A 6 6.07 11.98 19.44
C GLN A 6 5.02 10.88 19.42
N LEU A 7 5.37 9.74 20.02
CA LEU A 7 4.45 8.63 20.17
C LEU A 7 3.33 8.99 21.14
N LYS A 8 2.09 8.93 20.67
CA LYS A 8 0.89 9.07 21.50
C LYS A 8 0.20 7.71 21.63
N SER A 9 0.14 7.19 22.85
CA SER A 9 -0.51 5.90 23.11
C SER A 9 -0.95 5.80 24.56
N ASN A 10 -2.11 5.19 24.77
CA ASN A 10 -2.60 4.81 26.09
C ASN A 10 -1.92 3.53 26.62
N PHE A 11 -1.07 2.90 25.82
CA PHE A 11 -0.38 1.68 26.16
C PHE A 11 1.08 1.94 26.57
N SER A 12 1.59 1.12 27.49
CA SER A 12 3.01 1.04 27.79
C SER A 12 3.57 -0.31 27.35
N PRO A 13 4.87 -0.37 26.93
CA PRO A 13 5.49 -1.64 26.57
C PRO A 13 5.41 -2.69 27.68
N LYS A 14 4.95 -3.90 27.36
CA LYS A 14 4.77 -5.02 28.29
C LYS A 14 5.25 -6.33 27.67
N GLY A 15 5.40 -7.36 28.49
CA GLY A 15 5.89 -8.66 28.01
C GLY A 15 7.33 -8.60 27.56
N ASP A 16 7.60 -9.11 26.37
CA ASP A 16 8.91 -9.09 25.73
C ASP A 16 9.21 -7.75 25.02
N GLN A 17 8.22 -6.84 24.92
CA GLN A 17 8.37 -5.58 24.16
C GLN A 17 9.50 -4.70 24.68
N PRO A 18 9.67 -4.43 26.00
CA PRO A 18 10.75 -3.59 26.50
C PRO A 18 12.15 -4.08 26.11
N GLU A 19 12.38 -5.39 26.21
CA GLU A 19 13.64 -6.01 25.83
C GLU A 19 13.87 -5.98 24.33
N ALA A 20 12.82 -6.27 23.54
CA ALA A 20 12.90 -6.20 22.08
C ALA A 20 13.18 -4.77 21.57
N ILE A 21 12.50 -3.76 22.14
CA ILE A 21 12.76 -2.35 21.83
C ILE A 21 14.23 -1.99 22.12
N GLN A 22 14.72 -2.36 23.31
CA GLN A 22 16.09 -2.02 23.70
C GLN A 22 17.12 -2.68 22.78
N LYS A 23 16.97 -3.99 22.50
CA LYS A 23 17.87 -4.70 21.58
C LYS A 23 17.91 -4.08 20.18
N LEU A 24 16.76 -3.70 19.63
CA LEU A 24 16.69 -3.06 18.33
C LEU A 24 17.34 -1.67 18.34
N LEU A 25 17.15 -0.88 19.40
CA LEU A 25 17.79 0.44 19.55
C LEU A 25 19.31 0.31 19.70
N ASP A 26 19.79 -0.64 20.48
CA ASP A 26 21.22 -0.90 20.64
C ASP A 26 21.87 -1.29 19.30
N GLY A 27 21.16 -2.11 18.50
CA GLY A 27 21.57 -2.44 17.15
C GLY A 27 21.59 -1.23 16.20
N ILE A 28 20.57 -0.34 16.26
CA ILE A 28 20.55 0.89 15.48
C ILE A 28 21.71 1.79 15.88
N ASN A 29 21.94 1.97 17.18
CA ASN A 29 23.01 2.84 17.71
C ASN A 29 24.41 2.30 17.39
N SER A 30 24.56 0.99 17.30
CA SER A 30 25.82 0.34 16.91
C SER A 30 26.01 0.20 15.39
N GLY A 31 25.10 0.76 14.58
CA GLY A 31 25.23 0.79 13.12
C GLY A 31 24.97 -0.58 12.46
N GLN A 32 24.27 -1.51 13.09
CA GLN A 32 23.94 -2.80 12.49
C GLN A 32 23.06 -2.64 11.28
N LYS A 33 23.45 -3.25 10.15
CA LYS A 33 22.70 -3.15 8.89
C LYS A 33 21.38 -3.92 8.92
N TYR A 34 21.41 -5.15 9.42
CA TYR A 34 20.23 -6.02 9.51
C TYR A 34 19.96 -6.46 10.93
N GLN A 35 18.71 -6.37 11.33
CA GLN A 35 18.18 -6.84 12.61
C GLN A 35 16.85 -7.56 12.36
N THR A 36 16.55 -8.60 13.11
CA THR A 36 15.27 -9.32 12.99
C THR A 36 14.45 -9.21 14.26
N LEU A 37 13.19 -8.75 14.12
CA LEU A 37 12.16 -8.85 15.15
C LEU A 37 11.30 -10.11 14.89
N VAL A 38 11.50 -11.15 15.68
CA VAL A 38 10.70 -12.37 15.65
C VAL A 38 9.50 -12.17 16.58
N GLY A 39 8.36 -11.78 16.03
CA GLY A 39 7.19 -11.46 16.83
C GLY A 39 5.96 -12.27 16.42
N VAL A 40 5.37 -13.01 17.38
CA VAL A 40 4.15 -13.77 17.12
C VAL A 40 2.96 -12.87 16.79
N THR A 41 1.95 -13.42 16.15
CA THR A 41 0.69 -12.71 15.88
C THR A 41 0.06 -12.25 17.20
N GLY A 42 -0.33 -10.97 17.28
CA GLY A 42 -0.95 -10.37 18.46
C GLY A 42 0.01 -9.99 19.59
N SER A 43 1.34 -10.06 19.38
CA SER A 43 2.33 -9.61 20.38
C SER A 43 2.51 -8.09 20.41
N GLY A 44 1.91 -7.34 19.45
CA GLY A 44 2.04 -5.89 19.36
C GLY A 44 3.33 -5.43 18.67
N LYS A 45 3.74 -6.11 17.59
CA LYS A 45 4.91 -5.75 16.77
C LYS A 45 4.87 -4.29 16.30
N THR A 46 3.71 -3.82 15.81
CA THR A 46 3.53 -2.44 15.34
C THR A 46 3.83 -1.42 16.44
N PHE A 47 3.36 -1.69 17.66
CA PHE A 47 3.64 -0.83 18.81
C PHE A 47 5.12 -0.83 19.22
N THR A 48 5.79 -1.99 19.12
CA THR A 48 7.24 -2.09 19.31
C THR A 48 8.00 -1.24 18.30
N LEU A 49 7.62 -1.33 17.01
CA LEU A 49 8.22 -0.53 15.93
C LEU A 49 7.96 0.97 16.14
N ALA A 50 6.75 1.36 16.53
CA ALA A 50 6.42 2.75 16.86
C ALA A 50 7.32 3.30 17.98
N ASN A 51 7.58 2.52 19.04
CA ASN A 51 8.52 2.90 20.09
C ASN A 51 9.98 3.00 19.59
N VAL A 52 10.39 2.13 18.66
CA VAL A 52 11.74 2.21 18.04
C VAL A 52 11.86 3.46 17.20
N ILE A 53 10.86 3.82 16.39
CA ILE A 53 10.83 5.05 15.59
C ILE A 53 10.88 6.29 16.49
N ASP A 54 10.03 6.34 17.52
CA ASP A 54 9.98 7.45 18.48
C ASP A 54 11.34 7.67 19.17
N LYS A 55 12.00 6.60 19.59
CA LYS A 55 13.28 6.70 20.31
C LYS A 55 14.48 6.92 19.39
N SER A 56 14.48 6.35 18.19
CA SER A 56 15.58 6.53 17.24
C SER A 56 15.52 7.87 16.51
N GLN A 57 14.35 8.50 16.41
CA GLN A 57 14.11 9.79 15.72
C GLN A 57 14.54 9.78 14.25
N LYS A 58 14.53 8.62 13.59
CA LYS A 58 14.91 8.47 12.19
C LYS A 58 13.70 8.48 11.27
N PRO A 59 13.75 9.19 10.12
CA PRO A 59 12.77 9.00 9.06
C PRO A 59 12.65 7.52 8.73
N SER A 60 11.44 7.01 8.55
CA SER A 60 11.22 5.57 8.46
C SER A 60 10.39 5.18 7.25
N LEU A 61 10.76 4.08 6.59
CA LEU A 61 9.98 3.45 5.54
C LEU A 61 9.57 2.05 6.00
N ILE A 62 8.28 1.82 6.14
CA ILE A 62 7.69 0.52 6.47
C ILE A 62 7.15 -0.10 5.20
N MET A 63 7.71 -1.22 4.77
CA MET A 63 7.28 -1.93 3.58
C MET A 63 6.46 -3.15 3.96
N ALA A 64 5.25 -3.25 3.41
CA ALA A 64 4.34 -4.37 3.56
C ALA A 64 4.19 -5.17 2.26
N PRO A 65 3.93 -6.48 2.31
CA PRO A 65 3.83 -7.34 1.13
C PRO A 65 2.61 -7.06 0.25
N ASN A 66 1.58 -6.40 0.76
CA ASN A 66 0.35 -6.10 0.02
C ASN A 66 -0.30 -4.79 0.48
N LYS A 67 -1.25 -4.26 -0.34
CA LYS A 67 -1.95 -3.00 -0.06
C LYS A 67 -2.78 -3.06 1.24
N THR A 68 -3.43 -4.17 1.53
CA THR A 68 -4.30 -4.33 2.71
C THR A 68 -3.50 -4.21 4.01
N LEU A 69 -2.36 -4.92 4.09
CA LEU A 69 -1.49 -4.82 5.26
C LEU A 69 -0.84 -3.44 5.36
N ALA A 70 -0.46 -2.84 4.23
CA ALA A 70 0.06 -1.47 4.20
C ALA A 70 -0.98 -0.47 4.73
N ALA A 71 -2.26 -0.59 4.35
CA ALA A 71 -3.34 0.28 4.84
C ALA A 71 -3.56 0.11 6.34
N GLN A 72 -3.54 -1.13 6.85
CA GLN A 72 -3.64 -1.40 8.28
C GLN A 72 -2.47 -0.74 9.06
N LEU A 73 -1.23 -0.93 8.60
CA LEU A 73 -0.05 -0.34 9.24
C LEU A 73 -0.07 1.19 9.17
N TYR A 74 -0.55 1.76 8.06
CA TYR A 74 -0.71 3.20 7.90
C TYR A 74 -1.69 3.76 8.94
N SER A 75 -2.87 3.14 9.10
CA SER A 75 -3.86 3.53 10.09
C SER A 75 -3.31 3.43 11.52
N GLU A 76 -2.67 2.30 11.88
CA GLU A 76 -2.07 2.10 13.20
C GLU A 76 -0.95 3.13 13.47
N MET A 77 -0.10 3.44 12.48
CA MET A 77 0.96 4.46 12.64
C MET A 77 0.39 5.88 12.73
N LYS A 78 -0.69 6.19 12.01
CA LYS A 78 -1.37 7.50 12.09
C LYS A 78 -1.99 7.73 13.48
N GLU A 79 -2.54 6.67 14.10
CA GLU A 79 -3.01 6.72 15.49
C GLU A 79 -1.85 6.97 16.48
N PHE A 80 -0.70 6.30 16.27
CA PHE A 80 0.46 6.46 17.13
C PHE A 80 1.18 7.81 16.96
N PHE A 81 1.15 8.40 15.78
CA PHE A 81 1.86 9.62 15.43
C PHE A 81 0.95 10.68 14.78
N PRO A 82 -0.12 11.13 15.47
CA PRO A 82 -1.11 12.03 14.89
C PRO A 82 -0.56 13.41 14.50
N ASP A 83 0.54 13.86 15.13
CA ASP A 83 1.15 15.17 14.87
C ASP A 83 2.35 15.10 13.89
N ASN A 84 2.75 13.90 13.48
CA ASN A 84 3.87 13.66 12.56
C ASN A 84 3.35 13.35 11.15
N ALA A 85 4.24 13.36 10.16
CA ALA A 85 3.88 12.98 8.81
C ALA A 85 3.87 11.45 8.68
N VAL A 86 2.70 10.87 8.68
CA VAL A 86 2.50 9.46 8.32
C VAL A 86 1.86 9.43 6.95
N GLU A 87 2.53 8.81 5.98
CA GLU A 87 2.20 8.87 4.57
C GLU A 87 2.03 7.48 3.97
N TYR A 88 1.19 7.37 2.93
CA TYR A 88 0.86 6.12 2.28
C TYR A 88 1.39 6.06 0.85
N PHE A 89 2.17 5.04 0.52
CA PHE A 89 2.82 4.91 -0.78
C PHE A 89 2.66 3.49 -1.35
N VAL A 90 1.54 3.23 -2.00
CA VAL A 90 1.26 1.94 -2.66
C VAL A 90 1.02 2.14 -4.17
N SER A 91 0.80 1.06 -4.90
CA SER A 91 0.42 1.18 -6.32
C SER A 91 -0.92 1.91 -6.46
N TYR A 92 -0.94 2.98 -7.27
CA TYR A 92 -2.13 3.81 -7.52
C TYR A 92 -3.10 3.23 -8.55
N TYR A 93 -2.85 2.01 -9.03
CA TYR A 93 -3.77 1.32 -9.94
C TYR A 93 -4.80 0.51 -9.16
N ASP A 94 -6.10 0.75 -9.41
CA ASP A 94 -7.17 -0.14 -8.96
C ASP A 94 -7.20 -1.39 -9.82
N TYR A 95 -7.03 -1.22 -11.13
CA TYR A 95 -6.82 -2.27 -12.09
C TYR A 95 -5.56 -1.99 -12.91
N TYR A 96 -4.76 -3.02 -13.17
CA TYR A 96 -3.54 -2.91 -13.97
C TYR A 96 -3.30 -4.15 -14.81
N GLN A 97 -3.42 -4.00 -16.12
CA GLN A 97 -2.97 -4.96 -17.12
C GLN A 97 -1.72 -4.40 -17.80
N PRO A 98 -0.55 -4.99 -17.53
CA PRO A 98 0.67 -4.53 -18.18
C PRO A 98 0.66 -4.82 -19.68
N GLU A 99 1.27 -3.93 -20.46
CA GLU A 99 1.55 -4.17 -21.87
C GLU A 99 2.33 -5.48 -22.03
N ALA A 100 1.87 -6.36 -22.91
CA ALA A 100 2.51 -7.65 -23.17
C ALA A 100 2.32 -8.10 -24.63
N TYR A 101 3.18 -8.98 -25.09
CA TYR A 101 3.02 -9.62 -26.38
C TYR A 101 3.20 -11.12 -26.25
N VAL A 102 2.30 -11.88 -26.86
CA VAL A 102 2.29 -13.34 -26.85
C VAL A 102 2.65 -13.82 -28.27
N PRO A 103 3.93 -14.18 -28.53
CA PRO A 103 4.37 -14.54 -29.89
C PRO A 103 3.65 -15.75 -30.49
N ALA A 104 3.24 -16.71 -29.64
CA ALA A 104 2.59 -17.94 -30.11
C ALA A 104 1.21 -17.70 -30.76
N SER A 105 0.49 -16.65 -30.35
CA SER A 105 -0.82 -16.27 -30.88
C SER A 105 -0.80 -14.96 -31.65
N ASP A 106 0.37 -14.33 -31.85
CA ASP A 106 0.53 -12.98 -32.42
C ASP A 106 -0.42 -11.96 -31.76
N THR A 107 -0.55 -12.04 -30.43
CA THR A 107 -1.50 -11.22 -29.68
C THR A 107 -0.76 -10.14 -28.89
N TYR A 108 -1.02 -8.90 -29.25
CA TYR A 108 -0.57 -7.75 -28.46
C TYR A 108 -1.66 -7.37 -27.44
N ILE A 109 -1.26 -7.31 -26.19
CA ILE A 109 -2.08 -6.88 -25.07
C ILE A 109 -1.67 -5.44 -24.76
N GLU A 110 -2.57 -4.52 -25.00
CA GLU A 110 -2.33 -3.11 -24.68
C GLU A 110 -2.34 -2.89 -23.16
N LYS A 111 -1.56 -1.89 -22.70
CA LYS A 111 -1.61 -1.47 -21.30
C LYS A 111 -2.99 -0.93 -21.00
N ASP A 112 -3.69 -1.56 -20.06
CA ASP A 112 -4.95 -1.06 -19.52
C ASP A 112 -4.82 -0.84 -18.01
N ALA A 113 -5.25 0.33 -17.53
CA ALA A 113 -5.08 0.69 -16.14
C ALA A 113 -6.16 1.69 -15.69
N SER A 114 -6.74 1.42 -14.54
CA SER A 114 -7.58 2.37 -13.82
C SER A 114 -6.77 2.99 -12.68
N ILE A 115 -6.66 4.32 -12.70
CA ILE A 115 -5.90 5.08 -11.69
C ILE A 115 -6.84 5.49 -10.57
N ASN A 116 -6.42 5.23 -9.33
CA ASN A 116 -7.05 5.77 -8.14
C ASN A 116 -6.43 7.14 -7.83
N GLU A 117 -7.19 8.19 -8.07
CA GLU A 117 -6.73 9.58 -7.89
C GLU A 117 -6.37 9.91 -6.43
N GLN A 118 -7.03 9.27 -5.46
CA GLN A 118 -6.73 9.48 -4.04
C GLN A 118 -5.38 8.86 -3.67
N ILE A 119 -5.10 7.64 -4.13
CA ILE A 119 -3.79 7.01 -3.89
C ILE A 119 -2.69 7.76 -4.64
N GLU A 120 -2.96 8.30 -5.84
CA GLU A 120 -2.00 9.14 -6.55
C GLU A 120 -1.66 10.40 -5.75
N GLN A 121 -2.65 11.08 -5.20
CA GLN A 121 -2.48 12.23 -4.32
C GLN A 121 -1.66 11.88 -3.07
N MET A 122 -1.96 10.76 -2.39
CA MET A 122 -1.20 10.30 -1.22
C MET A 122 0.28 10.03 -1.55
N ARG A 123 0.58 9.51 -2.74
CA ARG A 123 1.97 9.31 -3.21
C ARG A 123 2.71 10.63 -3.42
N LEU A 124 2.04 11.64 -3.97
CA LEU A 124 2.60 12.99 -4.12
C LEU A 124 2.83 13.65 -2.76
N SER A 125 1.88 13.49 -1.81
CA SER A 125 2.03 13.93 -0.42
C SER A 125 3.24 13.26 0.25
N ALA A 126 3.44 11.96 0.05
CA ALA A 126 4.56 11.22 0.62
C ALA A 126 5.91 11.76 0.15
N THR A 127 6.09 11.98 -1.15
CA THR A 127 7.34 12.56 -1.68
C THR A 127 7.57 13.99 -1.23
N LYS A 128 6.53 14.80 -1.16
CA LYS A 128 6.59 16.15 -0.59
C LYS A 128 7.04 16.13 0.87
N SER A 129 6.42 15.28 1.69
CA SER A 129 6.77 15.14 3.10
C SER A 129 8.23 14.75 3.31
N LEU A 130 8.78 13.83 2.48
CA LEU A 130 10.19 13.47 2.50
C LEU A 130 11.14 14.65 2.19
N LEU A 131 10.72 15.55 1.29
CA LEU A 131 11.53 16.71 0.90
C LEU A 131 11.43 17.86 1.93
N GLU A 132 10.30 17.99 2.64
CA GLU A 132 10.07 19.10 3.58
C GLU A 132 10.38 18.77 5.04
N ARG A 133 10.31 17.50 5.44
CA ARG A 133 10.28 17.09 6.85
C ARG A 133 11.26 15.96 7.14
N ARG A 134 11.63 15.86 8.42
CA ARG A 134 12.45 14.75 8.93
C ARG A 134 11.64 13.76 9.77
N ASP A 135 10.51 14.18 10.31
CA ASP A 135 9.59 13.38 11.11
C ASP A 135 8.54 12.69 10.22
N VAL A 136 9.04 11.87 9.27
CA VAL A 136 8.22 11.20 8.24
C VAL A 136 8.27 9.69 8.40
N ILE A 137 7.10 9.06 8.42
CA ILE A 137 6.90 7.62 8.32
C ILE A 137 6.16 7.34 7.02
N ILE A 138 6.80 6.64 6.11
CA ILE A 138 6.16 6.16 4.88
C ILE A 138 5.74 4.71 5.08
N VAL A 139 4.48 4.40 4.84
CA VAL A 139 4.01 3.01 4.75
C VAL A 139 3.78 2.67 3.29
N ALA A 140 4.57 1.72 2.78
CA ALA A 140 4.60 1.39 1.37
C ALA A 140 4.35 -0.10 1.10
N SER A 141 3.94 -0.41 -0.13
CA SER A 141 4.01 -1.76 -0.67
C SER A 141 5.29 -1.95 -1.50
N VAL A 142 5.47 -3.14 -2.07
CA VAL A 142 6.58 -3.43 -3.00
C VAL A 142 6.66 -2.46 -4.19
N SER A 143 5.59 -1.66 -4.46
CA SER A 143 5.64 -0.58 -5.46
C SER A 143 6.75 0.44 -5.22
N ALA A 144 7.29 0.53 -4.00
CA ALA A 144 8.41 1.42 -3.66
C ALA A 144 9.73 1.12 -4.40
N ILE A 145 9.92 -0.13 -4.88
CA ILE A 145 11.10 -0.51 -5.66
C ILE A 145 10.96 -0.26 -7.16
N TYR A 146 9.81 0.20 -7.63
CA TYR A 146 9.57 0.53 -9.04
C TYR A 146 9.98 1.98 -9.34
N GLY A 147 10.21 2.23 -10.64
CA GLY A 147 10.60 3.54 -11.14
C GLY A 147 9.63 4.64 -10.73
N LEU A 148 10.23 5.73 -10.26
CA LEU A 148 9.62 7.01 -9.93
C LEU A 148 10.37 8.09 -10.72
N GLY A 149 9.85 9.30 -10.79
CA GLY A 149 10.56 10.42 -11.41
C GLY A 149 11.88 10.74 -10.68
N ASP A 150 12.81 11.34 -11.40
CA ASP A 150 14.11 11.72 -10.83
C ASP A 150 13.96 12.82 -9.78
N PRO A 151 14.48 12.63 -8.52
CA PRO A 151 14.35 13.61 -7.45
C PRO A 151 14.93 14.99 -7.78
N GLU A 152 16.09 15.04 -8.47
CA GLU A 152 16.71 16.31 -8.83
C GLU A 152 15.86 17.10 -9.85
N SER A 153 15.34 16.41 -10.85
CA SER A 153 14.44 17.00 -11.86
C SER A 153 13.16 17.48 -11.20
N TYR A 154 12.60 16.69 -10.28
CA TYR A 154 11.41 17.02 -9.51
C TYR A 154 11.62 18.27 -8.65
N MET A 155 12.74 18.39 -7.95
CA MET A 155 13.10 19.56 -7.13
C MET A 155 13.35 20.82 -7.96
N LYS A 156 13.88 20.70 -9.17
CA LYS A 156 14.07 21.85 -10.10
C LYS A 156 12.78 22.41 -10.64
N MET A 157 11.68 21.66 -10.51
CA MET A 157 10.35 22.02 -11.01
C MET A 157 9.42 22.56 -9.92
N LEU A 158 9.93 22.91 -8.74
CA LEU A 158 9.15 23.52 -7.67
C LEU A 158 8.87 25.00 -7.95
N LEU A 159 7.68 25.47 -7.60
CA LEU A 159 7.34 26.88 -7.60
C LEU A 159 7.33 27.40 -6.16
N HIS A 160 8.33 28.21 -5.82
CA HIS A 160 8.41 28.90 -4.52
C HIS A 160 7.92 30.32 -4.69
N LEU A 161 7.04 30.77 -3.79
CA LEU A 161 6.57 32.15 -3.74
C LEU A 161 6.57 32.66 -2.31
N THR A 162 6.92 33.95 -2.18
CA THR A 162 6.94 34.66 -0.89
C THR A 162 6.18 35.98 -1.03
N VAL A 163 5.48 36.40 0.01
CA VAL A 163 4.80 37.71 0.04
C VAL A 163 5.84 38.81 -0.11
N GLY A 164 5.59 39.77 -1.00
CA GLY A 164 6.53 40.84 -1.36
C GLY A 164 7.53 40.47 -2.44
N GLU A 165 7.47 39.27 -3.01
CA GLU A 165 8.34 38.85 -4.12
C GLU A 165 7.90 39.51 -5.43
N ILE A 166 8.88 40.04 -6.17
CA ILE A 166 8.63 40.61 -7.50
C ILE A 166 8.79 39.53 -8.55
N THR A 167 7.67 39.13 -9.15
CA THR A 167 7.62 38.12 -10.20
C THR A 167 6.40 38.34 -11.13
N LYS A 168 6.57 38.14 -12.42
CA LYS A 168 5.47 38.36 -13.36
C LYS A 168 4.45 37.22 -13.32
N GLN A 169 3.16 37.58 -13.34
CA GLN A 169 2.07 36.58 -13.42
C GLN A 169 2.33 35.56 -14.53
N ARG A 170 2.79 35.99 -15.70
CA ARG A 170 3.09 35.12 -16.85
C ARG A 170 4.17 34.08 -16.52
N GLU A 171 5.15 34.41 -15.69
CA GLU A 171 6.22 33.48 -15.27
C GLU A 171 5.69 32.40 -14.34
N ILE A 172 4.81 32.77 -13.41
CA ILE A 172 4.10 31.82 -12.54
C ILE A 172 3.28 30.85 -13.38
N LEU A 173 2.46 31.36 -14.32
CA LEU A 173 1.62 30.53 -15.17
C LEU A 173 2.44 29.61 -16.10
N ALA A 174 3.55 30.10 -16.63
CA ALA A 174 4.47 29.29 -17.44
C ALA A 174 5.12 28.16 -16.61
N THR A 175 5.43 28.43 -15.34
CA THR A 175 5.99 27.42 -14.43
C THR A 175 4.94 26.38 -14.08
N LEU A 176 3.71 26.76 -13.76
CA LEU A 176 2.60 25.83 -13.49
C LEU A 176 2.34 24.91 -14.69
N SER A 177 2.36 25.46 -15.91
CA SER A 177 2.21 24.65 -17.13
C SER A 177 3.37 23.63 -17.29
N LYS A 178 4.63 24.04 -17.02
CA LYS A 178 5.77 23.11 -17.02
C LYS A 178 5.65 22.03 -15.96
N MET A 179 5.04 22.34 -14.82
CA MET A 179 4.74 21.41 -13.72
C MET A 179 3.54 20.49 -14.03
N GLN A 180 3.01 20.51 -15.26
CA GLN A 180 1.88 19.72 -15.74
C GLN A 180 0.52 20.11 -15.14
N TYR A 181 0.38 21.28 -14.52
CA TYR A 181 -0.92 21.82 -14.13
C TYR A 181 -1.70 22.28 -15.34
N SER A 182 -2.99 22.00 -15.36
CA SER A 182 -3.89 22.38 -16.43
C SER A 182 -4.67 23.66 -16.05
N ARG A 183 -4.81 24.60 -16.99
CA ARG A 183 -5.65 25.78 -16.75
C ARG A 183 -7.12 25.43 -16.95
N ASN A 184 -7.95 25.74 -15.97
CA ASN A 184 -9.40 25.66 -16.08
C ASN A 184 -10.03 26.81 -15.29
N ASP A 185 -10.52 27.83 -15.99
CA ASP A 185 -11.06 29.03 -15.35
C ASP A 185 -12.51 28.84 -14.85
N VAL A 186 -13.15 27.71 -15.19
CA VAL A 186 -14.52 27.38 -14.77
C VAL A 186 -14.51 26.54 -13.49
N THR A 187 -13.89 25.36 -13.56
CA THR A 187 -13.91 24.40 -12.45
C THR A 187 -12.49 24.21 -11.90
N LEU A 188 -12.28 24.53 -10.62
CA LEU A 188 -11.01 24.34 -9.95
C LEU A 188 -10.99 22.96 -9.29
N ILE A 189 -10.39 21.99 -9.97
CA ILE A 189 -10.16 20.64 -9.47
C ILE A 189 -8.67 20.40 -9.19
N ARG A 190 -8.34 19.33 -8.51
CA ARG A 190 -6.95 18.99 -8.15
C ARG A 190 -6.03 18.92 -9.37
N GLY A 191 -4.84 19.50 -9.27
CA GLY A 191 -3.90 19.60 -10.37
C GLY A 191 -4.27 20.62 -11.44
N HIS A 192 -5.18 21.56 -11.13
CA HIS A 192 -5.58 22.66 -11.99
C HIS A 192 -5.30 24.01 -11.35
N PHE A 193 -5.23 25.03 -12.19
CA PHE A 193 -5.20 26.41 -11.77
C PHE A 193 -6.19 27.24 -12.60
N ARG A 194 -6.65 28.33 -12.04
CA ARG A 194 -7.49 29.34 -12.73
C ARG A 194 -6.94 30.74 -12.49
N VAL A 195 -7.25 31.65 -13.41
CA VAL A 195 -6.79 33.04 -13.35
C VAL A 195 -7.98 34.00 -13.51
N LYS A 196 -8.13 34.90 -12.56
CA LYS A 196 -9.17 35.95 -12.59
C LYS A 196 -8.52 37.31 -12.30
N GLY A 197 -8.19 38.05 -13.33
CA GLY A 197 -7.44 39.31 -13.19
C GLY A 197 -6.05 39.06 -12.60
N GLU A 198 -5.77 39.68 -11.47
CA GLU A 198 -4.49 39.55 -10.76
C GLU A 198 -4.50 38.41 -9.68
N VAL A 199 -5.55 37.59 -9.66
CA VAL A 199 -5.68 36.47 -8.74
C VAL A 199 -5.43 35.15 -9.48
N ILE A 200 -4.53 34.33 -8.93
CA ILE A 200 -4.26 32.97 -9.40
C ILE A 200 -4.67 32.00 -8.28
N ASP A 201 -5.64 31.16 -8.57
CA ASP A 201 -6.05 30.07 -7.68
C ASP A 201 -5.45 28.75 -8.19
N ILE A 202 -4.81 27.98 -7.31
CA ILE A 202 -4.16 26.71 -7.66
C ILE A 202 -4.67 25.63 -6.69
N PHE A 203 -5.16 24.51 -7.22
CA PHE A 203 -5.45 23.35 -6.39
C PHE A 203 -4.28 22.36 -6.51
N PRO A 204 -3.38 22.30 -5.48
CA PRO A 204 -2.21 21.44 -5.53
C PRO A 204 -2.57 19.97 -5.70
N ALA A 205 -1.74 19.24 -6.46
CA ALA A 205 -1.97 17.82 -6.73
C ALA A 205 -1.80 16.93 -5.49
N ASP A 206 -1.02 17.38 -4.51
CA ASP A 206 -0.75 16.74 -3.23
C ASP A 206 -1.78 17.10 -2.13
N SER A 207 -2.66 18.07 -2.39
CA SER A 207 -3.64 18.55 -1.40
C SER A 207 -4.98 17.84 -1.55
N GLU A 208 -5.63 17.56 -0.44
CA GLU A 208 -6.93 16.89 -0.40
C GLU A 208 -8.10 17.87 -0.53
N GLU A 209 -8.13 18.92 0.31
CA GLU A 209 -9.29 19.81 0.46
C GLU A 209 -8.97 21.30 0.30
N ARG A 210 -7.69 21.68 0.15
CA ARG A 210 -7.28 23.09 0.22
C ARG A 210 -6.61 23.54 -1.06
N ALA A 211 -7.00 24.70 -1.53
CA ALA A 211 -6.37 25.38 -2.66
C ALA A 211 -5.58 26.61 -2.20
N ILE A 212 -4.60 27.01 -3.02
CA ILE A 212 -3.75 28.19 -2.77
C ILE A 212 -4.28 29.33 -3.62
N ARG A 213 -4.44 30.50 -3.01
CA ARG A 213 -4.71 31.76 -3.69
C ARG A 213 -3.50 32.65 -3.63
N ILE A 214 -3.10 33.16 -4.78
CA ILE A 214 -2.05 34.14 -5.00
C ILE A 214 -2.74 35.40 -5.46
N GLU A 215 -2.66 36.46 -4.69
CA GLU A 215 -3.14 37.79 -5.04
C GLU A 215 -1.93 38.63 -5.42
N MET A 216 -1.95 39.20 -6.63
CA MET A 216 -0.86 39.99 -7.16
C MET A 216 -1.29 41.46 -7.25
N PHE A 217 -0.34 42.34 -7.07
CA PHE A 217 -0.49 43.75 -7.42
C PHE A 217 0.64 44.11 -8.38
N ASP A 218 0.28 44.34 -9.64
CA ASP A 218 1.24 44.46 -10.76
C ASP A 218 2.16 43.23 -10.83
N ASP A 219 3.47 43.40 -10.69
CA ASP A 219 4.45 42.32 -10.69
C ASP A 219 4.86 41.88 -9.28
N GLU A 220 4.12 42.22 -8.20
CA GLU A 220 4.39 41.85 -6.83
C GLU A 220 3.37 40.85 -6.28
N VAL A 221 3.82 39.85 -5.54
CA VAL A 221 2.96 38.94 -4.77
C VAL A 221 2.51 39.63 -3.50
N GLU A 222 1.28 40.22 -3.51
CA GLU A 222 0.74 40.96 -2.39
C GLU A 222 0.28 40.07 -1.24
N ASN A 223 -0.39 38.93 -1.56
CA ASN A 223 -0.93 38.05 -0.55
C ASN A 223 -0.93 36.59 -1.00
N LEU A 224 -0.70 35.68 -0.04
CA LEU A 224 -0.78 34.24 -0.22
C LEU A 224 -1.73 33.65 0.82
N SER A 225 -2.63 32.76 0.42
CA SER A 225 -3.55 32.13 1.36
C SER A 225 -3.99 30.72 0.95
N TRP A 226 -4.26 29.89 1.95
CA TRP A 226 -5.08 28.71 1.79
C TRP A 226 -6.55 29.10 1.78
N PHE A 227 -7.33 28.51 0.88
CA PHE A 227 -8.78 28.69 0.81
C PHE A 227 -9.49 27.38 0.45
N ASP A 228 -10.77 27.29 0.75
CA ASP A 228 -11.63 26.18 0.34
C ASP A 228 -12.02 26.38 -1.14
N PRO A 229 -11.67 25.45 -2.05
CA PRO A 229 -11.94 25.61 -3.49
C PRO A 229 -13.43 25.63 -3.86
N LEU A 230 -14.32 25.10 -3.01
CA LEU A 230 -15.77 25.08 -3.22
C LEU A 230 -16.44 26.37 -2.75
N THR A 231 -16.17 26.78 -1.52
CA THR A 231 -16.81 27.98 -0.92
C THR A 231 -16.07 29.26 -1.27
N GLY A 232 -14.79 29.18 -1.58
CA GLY A 232 -13.91 30.32 -1.78
C GLY A 232 -13.46 30.98 -0.46
N GLU A 233 -13.81 30.38 0.69
CA GLU A 233 -13.50 30.93 2.03
C GLU A 233 -12.00 30.85 2.31
N LYS A 234 -11.44 31.94 2.80
CA LYS A 234 -10.03 32.02 3.21
C LYS A 234 -9.82 31.29 4.52
N LEU A 235 -9.02 30.23 4.50
CA LEU A 235 -8.72 29.41 5.66
C LEU A 235 -7.53 29.96 6.48
N LYS A 236 -6.46 30.36 5.79
CA LYS A 236 -5.23 30.81 6.46
C LYS A 236 -4.36 31.66 5.54
N SER A 237 -3.83 32.78 6.03
CA SER A 237 -2.78 33.54 5.33
C SER A 237 -1.42 32.85 5.45
N LEU A 238 -0.62 32.97 4.40
CA LEU A 238 0.72 32.38 4.29
C LEU A 238 1.73 33.49 4.02
N GLN A 239 2.94 33.37 4.56
CA GLN A 239 4.08 34.24 4.22
C GLN A 239 4.86 33.71 3.01
N ARG A 240 4.86 32.39 2.84
CA ARG A 240 5.52 31.68 1.74
C ARG A 240 4.80 30.38 1.42
N VAL A 241 4.89 29.94 0.19
CA VAL A 241 4.32 28.67 -0.28
C VAL A 241 5.26 28.00 -1.27
N THR A 242 5.28 26.68 -1.24
CA THR A 242 5.93 25.85 -2.25
C THR A 242 4.87 24.97 -2.90
N ILE A 243 4.78 25.04 -4.22
CA ILE A 243 3.87 24.23 -5.02
C ILE A 243 4.69 23.15 -5.71
N TYR A 244 4.22 21.91 -5.60
CA TYR A 244 4.87 20.71 -6.13
C TYR A 244 4.26 20.32 -7.48
N PRO A 245 5.02 19.64 -8.38
CA PRO A 245 4.51 19.19 -9.67
C PRO A 245 3.30 18.25 -9.54
N LYS A 246 2.46 18.25 -10.57
CA LYS A 246 1.26 17.41 -10.65
C LYS A 246 1.59 15.91 -10.75
N THR A 247 2.77 15.57 -11.23
CA THR A 247 3.22 14.18 -11.41
C THR A 247 4.71 14.04 -11.06
N HIS A 248 5.14 12.84 -10.69
CA HIS A 248 6.56 12.55 -10.46
C HIS A 248 7.41 12.60 -11.75
N TYR A 249 6.79 12.39 -12.92
CA TYR A 249 7.47 12.38 -14.21
C TYR A 249 7.49 13.76 -14.87
N VAL A 250 7.98 14.76 -14.15
CA VAL A 250 8.24 16.10 -14.71
C VAL A 250 9.72 16.26 -15.01
N THR A 251 10.01 16.78 -16.18
CA THR A 251 11.38 17.00 -16.64
C THR A 251 11.47 18.37 -17.33
N PRO A 252 12.50 19.19 -17.03
CA PRO A 252 12.69 20.47 -17.69
C PRO A 252 12.72 20.32 -19.22
N LYS A 253 12.07 21.24 -19.93
CA LYS A 253 11.98 21.19 -21.42
C LYS A 253 13.36 21.13 -22.08
N SER A 254 14.37 21.79 -21.52
CA SER A 254 15.76 21.71 -22.00
C SER A 254 16.32 20.28 -21.93
N THR A 255 16.04 19.56 -20.86
CA THR A 255 16.44 18.16 -20.71
C THR A 255 15.72 17.29 -21.74
N ILE A 256 14.40 17.47 -21.92
CA ILE A 256 13.61 16.73 -22.93
C ILE A 256 14.21 16.92 -24.32
N LEU A 257 14.52 18.14 -24.72
CA LEU A 257 15.08 18.41 -26.05
C LEU A 257 16.45 17.71 -26.26
N ASN A 258 17.28 17.67 -25.22
CA ASN A 258 18.59 16.99 -25.29
C ASN A 258 18.44 15.46 -25.45
N ILE A 259 17.51 14.84 -24.75
CA ILE A 259 17.33 13.38 -24.80
C ILE A 259 16.70 12.89 -26.11
N LEU A 260 15.96 13.75 -26.85
CA LEU A 260 15.38 13.35 -28.14
C LEU A 260 16.44 12.92 -29.14
N ASP A 261 17.61 13.56 -29.15
CA ASP A 261 18.71 13.17 -30.03
C ASP A 261 19.31 11.80 -29.63
N ASP A 262 19.45 11.53 -28.37
CA ASP A 262 19.90 10.23 -27.85
C ASP A 262 18.92 9.09 -28.20
N ILE A 263 17.61 9.34 -28.04
CA ILE A 263 16.55 8.39 -28.43
C ILE A 263 16.60 8.13 -29.93
N LYS A 264 16.81 9.17 -30.74
CA LYS A 264 16.94 9.05 -32.19
C LYS A 264 18.16 8.22 -32.61
N VAL A 265 19.28 8.38 -31.90
CA VAL A 265 20.49 7.57 -32.12
C VAL A 265 20.24 6.10 -31.78
N GLU A 266 19.58 5.81 -30.64
CA GLU A 266 19.22 4.43 -30.28
C GLU A 266 18.26 3.81 -31.30
N LEU A 267 17.22 4.55 -31.71
CA LEU A 267 16.29 4.11 -32.75
C LEU A 267 17.03 3.75 -34.03
N GLY A 268 17.96 4.62 -34.48
CA GLY A 268 18.75 4.38 -35.68
C GLY A 268 19.61 3.11 -35.61
N LYS A 269 20.19 2.80 -34.45
CA LYS A 269 20.93 1.55 -34.21
C LYS A 269 19.98 0.34 -34.25
N ARG A 270 18.87 0.41 -33.53
CA ARG A 270 17.92 -0.70 -33.45
C ARG A 270 17.26 -1.02 -34.79
N LYS A 271 16.95 0.00 -35.58
CA LYS A 271 16.46 -0.16 -36.97
C LYS A 271 17.43 -0.99 -37.81
N LYS A 272 18.73 -0.66 -37.80
CA LYS A 272 19.76 -1.40 -38.54
C LYS A 272 19.85 -2.87 -38.10
N GLU A 273 19.76 -3.13 -36.79
CA GLU A 273 19.74 -4.47 -36.25
C GLU A 273 18.54 -5.27 -36.74
N LEU A 274 17.33 -4.72 -36.64
CA LEU A 274 16.09 -5.38 -37.06
C LEU A 274 16.09 -5.66 -38.58
N LEU A 275 16.54 -4.71 -39.40
CA LEU A 275 16.69 -4.87 -40.83
C LEU A 275 17.72 -5.98 -41.18
N SER A 276 18.85 -6.05 -40.47
CA SER A 276 19.84 -7.09 -40.63
C SER A 276 19.34 -8.53 -40.32
N GLN A 277 18.31 -8.56 -39.43
CA GLN A 277 17.62 -9.80 -39.05
C GLN A 277 16.37 -10.09 -39.93
N ASN A 278 16.13 -9.29 -40.95
CA ASN A 278 14.97 -9.38 -41.85
C ASN A 278 13.61 -9.19 -41.14
N LYS A 279 13.58 -8.43 -40.01
CA LYS A 279 12.41 -8.10 -39.17
C LYS A 279 11.81 -6.77 -39.60
N LEU A 280 11.17 -6.75 -40.77
CA LEU A 280 10.67 -5.54 -41.41
C LEU A 280 9.44 -4.95 -40.68
N VAL A 281 8.55 -5.82 -40.20
CA VAL A 281 7.33 -5.42 -39.48
C VAL A 281 7.69 -4.81 -38.11
N GLU A 282 8.62 -5.42 -37.41
CA GLU A 282 9.09 -4.97 -36.11
C GLU A 282 9.81 -3.61 -36.24
N GLU A 283 10.59 -3.43 -37.31
CA GLU A 283 11.25 -2.16 -37.57
C GLU A 283 10.25 -1.05 -37.84
N GLN A 284 9.27 -1.28 -38.71
CA GLN A 284 8.24 -0.29 -39.04
C GLN A 284 7.42 0.09 -37.82
N ARG A 285 6.97 -0.89 -37.04
CA ARG A 285 6.21 -0.70 -35.78
C ARG A 285 6.98 0.15 -34.79
N LEU A 286 8.23 -0.20 -34.54
CA LEU A 286 9.10 0.54 -33.62
C LEU A 286 9.32 1.97 -34.07
N SER A 287 9.59 2.17 -35.35
CA SER A 287 9.84 3.49 -35.94
C SER A 287 8.64 4.42 -35.78
N GLN A 288 7.45 3.95 -36.14
CA GLN A 288 6.22 4.73 -36.05
C GLN A 288 5.95 5.16 -34.60
N ARG A 289 6.04 4.21 -33.67
CA ARG A 289 5.78 4.46 -32.26
C ARG A 289 6.76 5.47 -31.67
N VAL A 290 8.06 5.25 -31.87
CA VAL A 290 9.07 6.12 -31.24
C VAL A 290 9.05 7.52 -31.83
N ILE A 291 8.81 7.67 -33.15
CA ILE A 291 8.67 9.00 -33.78
C ILE A 291 7.49 9.75 -33.19
N GLN A 292 6.32 9.11 -33.04
CA GLN A 292 5.14 9.70 -32.42
C GLN A 292 5.42 10.11 -30.96
N ASP A 293 6.04 9.24 -30.17
CA ASP A 293 6.39 9.52 -28.78
C ASP A 293 7.35 10.74 -28.69
N MET A 294 8.34 10.84 -29.60
CA MET A 294 9.27 11.96 -29.66
C MET A 294 8.59 13.28 -30.03
N GLU A 295 7.62 13.27 -30.95
CA GLU A 295 6.83 14.46 -31.32
C GLU A 295 5.99 14.93 -30.12
N MET A 296 5.30 14.02 -29.43
CA MET A 296 4.54 14.36 -28.23
C MET A 296 5.43 14.94 -27.13
N MET A 297 6.59 14.33 -26.87
CA MET A 297 7.55 14.85 -25.90
C MET A 297 8.05 16.25 -26.25
N ARG A 298 8.30 16.53 -27.55
CA ARG A 298 8.76 17.84 -28.03
C ARG A 298 7.71 18.92 -27.81
N GLU A 299 6.46 18.64 -28.17
CA GLU A 299 5.37 19.63 -28.16
C GLU A 299 4.77 19.79 -26.76
N LEU A 300 4.43 18.66 -26.11
CA LEU A 300 3.70 18.64 -24.85
C LEU A 300 4.61 18.47 -23.62
N GLY A 301 5.86 18.07 -23.81
CA GLY A 301 6.75 17.69 -22.71
C GLY A 301 6.42 16.32 -22.09
N TYR A 302 5.54 15.54 -22.70
CA TYR A 302 5.06 14.26 -22.18
C TYR A 302 4.57 13.35 -23.34
N CYS A 303 4.64 12.02 -23.14
CA CYS A 303 3.98 11.05 -24.02
C CYS A 303 3.42 9.88 -23.18
N SER A 304 2.45 9.16 -23.74
CA SER A 304 1.92 7.94 -23.11
C SER A 304 3.00 6.86 -23.02
N GLY A 305 3.30 6.39 -21.79
CA GLY A 305 4.39 5.44 -21.56
C GLY A 305 5.77 6.11 -21.48
N ILE A 306 5.83 7.39 -21.09
CA ILE A 306 7.08 8.15 -20.91
C ILE A 306 8.10 7.43 -20.00
N GLU A 307 7.60 6.60 -19.07
CA GLU A 307 8.43 5.79 -18.20
C GLU A 307 9.36 4.83 -18.96
N ASN A 308 9.03 4.44 -20.19
CA ASN A 308 9.91 3.61 -21.02
C ASN A 308 11.18 4.33 -21.47
N TYR A 309 11.22 5.65 -21.34
CA TYR A 309 12.37 6.50 -21.61
C TYR A 309 13.08 6.97 -20.32
N SER A 310 12.75 6.38 -19.16
CA SER A 310 13.24 6.77 -17.83
C SER A 310 14.77 6.85 -17.74
N ARG A 311 15.49 5.96 -18.44
CA ARG A 311 16.96 5.99 -18.50
C ARG A 311 17.48 7.34 -19.02
N TYR A 312 16.90 7.84 -20.09
CA TYR A 312 17.29 9.13 -20.68
C TYR A 312 16.82 10.30 -19.81
N LEU A 313 15.59 10.24 -19.31
CA LEU A 313 15.02 11.29 -18.46
C LEU A 313 15.79 11.50 -17.15
N SER A 314 16.36 10.44 -16.60
CA SER A 314 17.17 10.49 -15.37
C SER A 314 18.68 10.57 -15.61
N GLY A 315 19.14 10.59 -16.87
CA GLY A 315 20.56 10.65 -17.23
C GLY A 315 21.36 9.42 -16.79
N ARG A 316 20.72 8.29 -16.52
CA ARG A 316 21.36 7.06 -16.04
C ARG A 316 21.99 6.27 -17.17
N LYS A 317 23.04 5.50 -16.85
CA LYS A 317 23.74 4.65 -17.81
C LYS A 317 22.91 3.40 -18.16
N PRO A 318 23.16 2.77 -19.34
CA PRO A 318 22.54 1.50 -19.68
C PRO A 318 22.73 0.45 -18.60
N GLY A 319 21.63 -0.21 -18.19
CA GLY A 319 21.62 -1.26 -17.17
C GLY A 319 21.43 -0.77 -15.74
N GLU A 320 21.57 0.54 -15.47
CA GLU A 320 21.25 1.11 -14.16
C GLU A 320 19.74 1.14 -13.90
N PRO A 321 19.28 0.95 -12.65
CA PRO A 321 17.87 1.03 -12.31
C PRO A 321 17.34 2.46 -12.42
N PRO A 322 16.03 2.66 -12.65
CA PRO A 322 15.43 3.99 -12.59
C PRO A 322 15.47 4.52 -11.15
N PRO A 323 15.32 5.83 -10.95
CA PRO A 323 15.08 6.39 -9.62
C PRO A 323 13.82 5.78 -9.01
N THR A 324 13.85 5.52 -7.71
CA THR A 324 12.78 4.89 -6.94
C THR A 324 12.44 5.73 -5.72
N LEU A 325 11.49 5.31 -4.88
CA LEU A 325 11.20 5.98 -3.62
C LEU A 325 12.46 6.07 -2.71
N PHE A 326 13.37 5.09 -2.80
CA PHE A 326 14.62 5.09 -2.03
C PHE A 326 15.56 6.25 -2.39
N ASP A 327 15.45 6.79 -3.61
CA ASP A 327 16.26 7.94 -4.03
C ASP A 327 15.71 9.27 -3.45
N TYR A 328 14.50 9.29 -2.88
CA TYR A 328 13.93 10.40 -2.13
C TYR A 328 14.14 10.28 -0.62
N MET A 329 14.50 9.08 -0.14
CA MET A 329 14.73 8.86 1.29
C MET A 329 16.05 9.48 1.75
N PRO A 330 16.11 10.03 2.98
CA PRO A 330 17.39 10.42 3.59
C PRO A 330 18.29 9.21 3.83
N ASP A 331 19.61 9.42 3.72
CA ASP A 331 20.61 8.35 3.88
C ASP A 331 20.55 7.63 5.23
N ASP A 332 20.13 8.32 6.30
CA ASP A 332 20.00 7.76 7.64
C ASP A 332 18.64 7.15 7.95
N ALA A 333 17.79 7.00 6.94
CA ALA A 333 16.45 6.43 7.10
C ALA A 333 16.49 4.99 7.62
N LEU A 334 15.53 4.67 8.48
CA LEU A 334 15.30 3.31 8.98
C LEU A 334 14.30 2.60 8.06
N ILE A 335 14.72 1.49 7.49
CA ILE A 335 13.86 0.65 6.66
C ILE A 335 13.31 -0.50 7.49
N ILE A 336 12.01 -0.75 7.41
CA ILE A 336 11.33 -1.82 8.13
C ILE A 336 10.60 -2.68 7.11
N LEU A 337 10.94 -3.96 7.02
CA LEU A 337 10.24 -4.92 6.16
C LEU A 337 9.28 -5.74 7.01
N ASP A 338 7.99 -5.44 6.93
CA ASP A 338 6.98 -6.24 7.60
C ASP A 338 6.68 -7.51 6.80
N GLU A 339 6.39 -8.60 7.53
CA GLU A 339 6.30 -9.96 6.99
C GLU A 339 7.46 -10.26 6.03
N SER A 340 8.69 -10.00 6.50
CA SER A 340 9.92 -10.01 5.71
C SER A 340 10.15 -11.29 4.91
N HIS A 341 9.76 -12.46 5.47
CA HIS A 341 9.84 -13.76 4.80
C HIS A 341 9.05 -13.81 3.47
N VAL A 342 8.06 -12.93 3.30
CA VAL A 342 7.32 -12.75 2.04
C VAL A 342 7.89 -11.57 1.24
N SER A 343 8.08 -10.42 1.89
CA SER A 343 8.52 -9.18 1.23
C SER A 343 9.88 -9.35 0.55
N VAL A 344 10.83 -10.02 1.18
CA VAL A 344 12.15 -10.32 0.60
C VAL A 344 12.03 -11.19 -0.65
N SER A 345 11.21 -12.25 -0.60
CA SER A 345 10.98 -13.12 -1.74
C SER A 345 10.28 -12.41 -2.90
N GLN A 346 9.33 -11.50 -2.60
CA GLN A 346 8.67 -10.68 -3.61
C GLN A 346 9.65 -9.74 -4.30
N ILE A 347 10.47 -9.01 -3.54
CA ILE A 347 11.48 -8.10 -4.07
C ILE A 347 12.41 -8.86 -5.02
N GLY A 348 12.88 -10.04 -4.63
CA GLY A 348 13.74 -10.89 -5.46
C GLY A 348 13.07 -11.37 -6.75
N GLY A 349 11.75 -11.65 -6.74
CA GLY A 349 11.01 -12.18 -7.88
C GLY A 349 10.55 -11.14 -8.90
N MET A 350 10.32 -9.88 -8.49
CA MET A 350 9.72 -8.83 -9.32
C MET A 350 10.52 -8.52 -10.58
N TYR A 351 11.85 -8.44 -10.48
CA TYR A 351 12.72 -8.13 -11.60
C TYR A 351 12.61 -9.15 -12.74
N ASN A 352 12.63 -10.45 -12.43
CA ASN A 352 12.63 -11.49 -13.43
C ASN A 352 11.34 -11.50 -14.26
N GLY A 353 10.20 -11.32 -13.63
CA GLY A 353 8.89 -11.24 -14.30
C GLY A 353 8.80 -10.03 -15.24
N ASP A 354 9.20 -8.85 -14.78
CA ASP A 354 9.20 -7.63 -15.61
C ASP A 354 10.19 -7.75 -16.77
N ARG A 355 11.38 -8.26 -16.53
CA ARG A 355 12.42 -8.46 -17.55
C ARG A 355 11.97 -9.39 -18.68
N ALA A 356 11.39 -10.53 -18.35
CA ALA A 356 10.90 -11.49 -19.35
C ALA A 356 9.86 -10.87 -20.28
N ARG A 357 8.86 -10.19 -19.70
CA ARG A 357 7.79 -9.50 -20.43
C ARG A 357 8.36 -8.42 -21.37
N LYS A 358 9.21 -7.54 -20.87
CA LYS A 358 9.80 -6.41 -21.63
C LYS A 358 10.78 -6.88 -22.70
N THR A 359 11.53 -7.96 -22.47
CA THR A 359 12.40 -8.54 -23.49
C THR A 359 11.58 -8.93 -24.72
N THR A 360 10.43 -9.58 -24.53
CA THR A 360 9.54 -9.92 -25.65
C THR A 360 9.06 -8.67 -26.40
N LEU A 361 8.67 -7.61 -25.68
CA LEU A 361 8.26 -6.34 -26.33
C LEU A 361 9.37 -5.69 -27.15
N VAL A 362 10.61 -5.74 -26.66
CA VAL A 362 11.78 -5.21 -27.38
C VAL A 362 12.13 -6.08 -28.59
N ASP A 363 12.10 -7.40 -28.48
CA ASP A 363 12.48 -8.32 -29.55
C ASP A 363 11.49 -8.28 -30.72
N PHE A 364 10.23 -7.95 -30.46
CA PHE A 364 9.17 -7.82 -31.46
C PHE A 364 8.83 -6.37 -31.84
N GLY A 365 9.71 -5.40 -31.54
CA GLY A 365 9.64 -4.03 -32.04
C GLY A 365 8.53 -3.17 -31.41
N PHE A 366 8.02 -3.50 -30.22
CA PHE A 366 7.06 -2.66 -29.51
C PHE A 366 7.74 -1.58 -28.66
N ARG A 367 8.98 -1.82 -28.21
CA ARG A 367 9.74 -0.88 -27.38
C ARG A 367 11.22 -0.87 -27.76
N LEU A 368 11.90 0.26 -27.46
CA LEU A 368 13.34 0.37 -27.58
C LEU A 368 14.06 -0.49 -26.53
N PRO A 369 15.30 -0.91 -26.77
CA PRO A 369 16.12 -1.62 -25.76
C PRO A 369 16.24 -0.87 -24.43
N SER A 370 16.27 0.47 -24.45
CA SER A 370 16.29 1.31 -23.23
C SER A 370 15.10 1.11 -22.32
N ALA A 371 13.94 0.66 -22.82
CA ALA A 371 12.77 0.33 -22.00
C ALA A 371 13.03 -0.80 -21.00
N LEU A 372 14.05 -1.63 -21.23
CA LEU A 372 14.49 -2.67 -20.29
C LEU A 372 15.07 -2.10 -19.00
N ASP A 373 15.50 -0.84 -19.00
CA ASP A 373 16.06 -0.17 -17.83
C ASP A 373 14.97 0.49 -16.96
N ASN A 374 13.75 0.67 -17.47
CA ASN A 374 12.57 0.97 -16.67
C ASN A 374 12.08 -0.32 -15.98
N ARG A 375 12.61 -0.64 -14.86
CA ARG A 375 12.44 -1.92 -14.16
C ARG A 375 12.43 -1.74 -12.65
N PRO A 376 11.87 -2.68 -11.88
CA PRO A 376 12.07 -2.68 -10.44
C PRO A 376 13.56 -2.90 -10.11
N LEU A 377 13.94 -2.50 -8.89
CA LEU A 377 15.27 -2.82 -8.35
C LEU A 377 15.49 -4.33 -8.36
N ARG A 378 16.72 -4.75 -8.65
CA ARG A 378 17.17 -6.09 -8.31
C ARG A 378 17.35 -6.20 -6.81
N PHE A 379 17.35 -7.42 -6.28
CA PHE A 379 17.51 -7.62 -4.85
C PHE A 379 18.84 -7.06 -4.31
N GLU A 380 19.91 -7.22 -5.07
CA GLU A 380 21.23 -6.70 -4.73
C GLU A 380 21.22 -5.16 -4.68
N GLU A 381 20.64 -4.52 -5.70
CA GLU A 381 20.50 -3.05 -5.78
C GLU A 381 19.63 -2.50 -4.63
N PHE A 382 18.54 -3.21 -4.31
CA PHE A 382 17.73 -2.90 -3.14
C PHE A 382 18.55 -3.01 -1.85
N SER A 383 19.28 -4.11 -1.68
CA SER A 383 20.13 -4.32 -0.50
C SER A 383 21.21 -3.26 -0.34
N GLU A 384 21.80 -2.78 -1.45
CA GLU A 384 22.81 -1.71 -1.44
C GLU A 384 22.23 -0.37 -0.95
N LYS A 385 20.96 -0.08 -1.28
CA LYS A 385 20.26 1.14 -0.82
C LYS A 385 19.88 1.11 0.66
N LEU A 386 19.94 -0.05 1.32
CA LEU A 386 19.63 -0.18 2.75
C LEU A 386 20.86 0.20 3.59
N ASN A 387 20.72 1.21 4.44
CA ASN A 387 21.68 1.52 5.48
C ASN A 387 21.40 0.70 6.76
N GLN A 388 20.19 0.83 7.32
CA GLN A 388 19.74 0.05 8.46
C GLN A 388 18.34 -0.51 8.18
N CYS A 389 18.15 -1.81 8.44
CA CYS A 389 16.92 -2.52 8.14
C CYS A 389 16.50 -3.39 9.30
N ILE A 390 15.23 -3.29 9.71
CA ILE A 390 14.57 -4.21 10.63
C ILE A 390 13.66 -5.15 9.83
N LEU A 391 13.95 -6.43 9.90
CA LEU A 391 13.17 -7.52 9.31
C LEU A 391 12.15 -8.01 10.35
N VAL A 392 10.87 -7.92 10.03
CA VAL A 392 9.79 -8.26 10.98
C VAL A 392 9.04 -9.48 10.49
N SER A 393 8.99 -10.55 11.30
CA SER A 393 8.28 -11.76 10.92
C SER A 393 7.86 -12.57 12.14
N ALA A 394 6.72 -13.28 12.04
CA ALA A 394 6.34 -14.32 13.00
C ALA A 394 7.04 -15.65 12.71
N THR A 395 7.48 -15.85 11.47
CA THR A 395 8.09 -17.06 10.92
C THR A 395 9.24 -16.71 10.01
N PRO A 396 10.39 -16.21 10.54
CA PRO A 396 11.51 -15.77 9.72
C PRO A 396 12.01 -16.90 8.80
N ALA A 397 12.51 -16.52 7.63
CA ALA A 397 13.16 -17.40 6.68
C ALA A 397 14.67 -17.55 7.00
N ASN A 398 15.36 -18.37 6.23
CA ASN A 398 16.80 -18.52 6.41
C ASN A 398 17.55 -17.22 6.17
N PHE A 399 17.11 -16.43 5.18
CA PHE A 399 17.72 -15.14 4.86
C PHE A 399 17.76 -14.22 6.09
N GLU A 400 16.63 -14.02 6.79
CA GLU A 400 16.57 -13.13 7.95
C GLU A 400 17.52 -13.60 9.07
N LEU A 401 17.58 -14.92 9.31
CA LEU A 401 18.42 -15.51 10.34
C LEU A 401 19.92 -15.46 9.99
N GLU A 402 20.27 -15.57 8.71
CA GLU A 402 21.65 -15.54 8.23
C GLU A 402 22.25 -14.12 8.19
N VAL A 403 21.44 -13.12 7.79
CA VAL A 403 21.94 -11.74 7.62
C VAL A 403 21.89 -10.91 8.89
N SER A 404 21.04 -11.28 9.87
CA SER A 404 20.81 -10.48 11.07
C SER A 404 21.84 -10.76 12.14
N THR A 405 22.50 -9.70 12.59
CA THR A 405 23.42 -9.73 13.74
C THR A 405 22.67 -9.65 15.07
N VAL A 406 21.46 -9.07 15.05
CA VAL A 406 20.59 -8.92 16.22
C VAL A 406 19.27 -9.59 15.93
N ILE A 407 18.87 -10.51 16.81
CA ILE A 407 17.55 -11.15 16.79
C ILE A 407 16.83 -10.80 18.08
N ALA A 408 15.75 -10.01 17.96
CA ALA A 408 14.87 -9.66 19.08
C ALA A 408 13.63 -10.55 19.04
N GLU A 409 13.35 -11.28 20.10
CA GLU A 409 12.17 -12.13 20.21
C GLU A 409 11.05 -11.41 20.96
N GLN A 410 9.83 -11.55 20.44
CA GLN A 410 8.60 -11.03 21.05
C GLN A 410 7.50 -12.09 20.95
N ILE A 411 7.57 -13.06 21.85
CA ILE A 411 6.69 -14.24 21.88
C ILE A 411 5.51 -14.02 22.83
N VAL A 412 5.74 -13.33 23.94
CA VAL A 412 4.72 -13.08 24.96
C VAL A 412 3.74 -12.00 24.50
N ARG A 413 2.45 -12.32 24.52
CA ARG A 413 1.37 -11.36 24.27
C ARG A 413 1.02 -10.61 25.55
N PRO A 414 0.99 -9.29 25.55
CA PRO A 414 0.57 -8.51 26.73
C PRO A 414 -0.86 -8.82 27.20
N THR A 415 -1.73 -9.26 26.29
CA THR A 415 -3.12 -9.67 26.59
C THR A 415 -3.24 -10.98 27.34
N GLY A 416 -2.16 -11.75 27.45
CA GLY A 416 -2.15 -13.08 28.03
C GLY A 416 -2.74 -14.19 27.16
N LEU A 417 -3.20 -13.89 25.95
CA LEU A 417 -3.79 -14.87 25.03
C LEU A 417 -2.79 -15.95 24.64
N LEU A 418 -3.24 -17.19 24.70
CA LEU A 418 -2.43 -18.37 24.40
C LEU A 418 -2.43 -18.68 22.90
N ASP A 419 -1.36 -19.30 22.40
CA ASP A 419 -1.42 -19.98 21.12
C ASP A 419 -2.47 -21.10 21.16
N PRO A 420 -3.15 -21.42 20.02
CA PRO A 420 -4.26 -22.35 20.02
C PRO A 420 -3.85 -23.76 20.45
N SER A 421 -4.80 -24.52 21.02
CA SER A 421 -4.64 -25.96 21.18
C SER A 421 -4.73 -26.61 19.79
N ILE A 422 -3.89 -27.64 19.57
CA ILE A 422 -3.85 -28.36 18.29
C ILE A 422 -4.36 -29.78 18.55
N ASP A 423 -5.31 -30.21 17.70
CA ASP A 423 -5.86 -31.56 17.67
C ASP A 423 -5.61 -32.18 16.29
N VAL A 424 -5.20 -33.43 16.22
CA VAL A 424 -4.98 -34.16 14.97
C VAL A 424 -6.06 -35.24 14.86
N ARG A 425 -6.82 -35.21 13.78
CA ARG A 425 -7.94 -36.13 13.52
C ARG A 425 -7.80 -36.82 12.17
N PRO A 426 -8.38 -38.04 12.00
CA PRO A 426 -8.28 -38.78 10.74
C PRO A 426 -8.95 -38.05 9.55
N VAL A 427 -8.45 -38.31 8.35
CA VAL A 427 -8.97 -37.69 7.11
C VAL A 427 -10.28 -38.31 6.67
N GLU A 428 -10.51 -39.59 6.94
CA GLU A 428 -11.70 -40.33 6.46
C GLU A 428 -13.03 -39.65 6.82
N THR A 429 -13.13 -39.08 8.02
CA THR A 429 -14.36 -38.42 8.51
C THR A 429 -14.23 -36.89 8.57
N GLN A 430 -13.25 -36.31 7.91
CA GLN A 430 -12.92 -34.89 8.07
C GLN A 430 -14.08 -33.92 7.80
N VAL A 431 -14.95 -34.21 6.82
CA VAL A 431 -16.05 -33.32 6.43
C VAL A 431 -17.19 -33.35 7.47
N ASP A 432 -17.58 -34.53 7.92
CA ASP A 432 -18.65 -34.70 8.90
C ASP A 432 -18.25 -34.21 10.28
N ASP A 433 -16.99 -34.51 10.68
CA ASP A 433 -16.42 -34.01 11.94
C ASP A 433 -16.30 -32.48 11.92
N LEU A 434 -15.83 -31.91 10.80
CA LEU A 434 -15.76 -30.47 10.61
C LEU A 434 -17.16 -29.81 10.72
N LEU A 435 -18.17 -30.38 10.10
CA LEU A 435 -19.55 -29.88 10.18
C LEU A 435 -20.04 -29.84 11.63
N SER A 436 -19.78 -30.91 12.40
CA SER A 436 -20.11 -30.97 13.83
C SER A 436 -19.41 -29.86 14.63
N GLU A 437 -18.11 -29.65 14.39
CA GLU A 437 -17.32 -28.58 15.06
C GLU A 437 -17.81 -27.19 14.67
N ILE A 438 -18.16 -26.96 13.39
CA ILE A 438 -18.76 -25.70 12.91
C ILE A 438 -20.05 -25.40 13.69
N HIS A 439 -20.98 -26.35 13.80
CA HIS A 439 -22.23 -26.15 14.53
C HIS A 439 -21.99 -25.76 15.99
N LYS A 440 -21.00 -26.38 16.68
CA LYS A 440 -20.64 -26.02 18.05
C LYS A 440 -20.16 -24.57 18.17
N ARG A 441 -19.37 -24.07 17.21
CA ARG A 441 -18.83 -22.71 17.21
C ARG A 441 -19.90 -21.68 16.82
N VAL A 442 -20.70 -21.97 15.81
CA VAL A 442 -21.79 -21.10 15.38
C VAL A 442 -22.82 -20.90 16.48
N ALA A 443 -23.13 -21.95 17.27
CA ALA A 443 -24.05 -21.87 18.38
C ALA A 443 -23.64 -20.83 19.45
N VAL A 444 -22.33 -20.58 19.60
CA VAL A 444 -21.76 -19.55 20.51
C VAL A 444 -21.33 -18.28 19.78
N LYS A 445 -21.73 -18.11 18.51
CA LYS A 445 -21.43 -16.95 17.65
C LYS A 445 -19.94 -16.74 17.38
N GLU A 446 -19.14 -17.79 17.42
CA GLU A 446 -17.73 -17.78 17.03
C GLU A 446 -17.58 -18.04 15.52
N ARG A 447 -16.45 -17.65 14.92
CA ARG A 447 -16.17 -17.81 13.48
C ARG A 447 -15.17 -18.93 13.25
N VAL A 448 -15.26 -19.54 12.05
CA VAL A 448 -14.42 -20.67 11.65
C VAL A 448 -13.72 -20.37 10.34
N LEU A 449 -12.40 -20.67 10.28
CA LEU A 449 -11.63 -20.68 9.05
C LEU A 449 -11.32 -22.12 8.64
N VAL A 450 -11.52 -22.45 7.38
CA VAL A 450 -11.22 -23.77 6.82
C VAL A 450 -10.27 -23.65 5.63
N THR A 451 -9.14 -24.36 5.67
CA THR A 451 -8.19 -24.36 4.55
C THR A 451 -8.21 -25.68 3.79
N THR A 452 -8.30 -25.58 2.47
CA THR A 452 -8.26 -26.69 1.54
C THR A 452 -7.01 -26.66 0.67
N LEU A 453 -6.81 -27.64 -0.20
CA LEU A 453 -5.65 -27.70 -1.11
C LEU A 453 -5.96 -27.15 -2.51
N THR A 454 -7.20 -27.19 -2.96
CA THR A 454 -7.58 -26.83 -4.34
C THR A 454 -8.83 -25.95 -4.36
N LYS A 455 -8.98 -25.14 -5.43
CA LYS A 455 -10.16 -24.31 -5.68
C LYS A 455 -11.44 -25.17 -5.73
N ARG A 456 -11.38 -26.27 -6.48
CA ARG A 456 -12.49 -27.21 -6.60
C ARG A 456 -12.95 -27.79 -5.24
N MET A 457 -11.99 -28.13 -4.36
CA MET A 457 -12.32 -28.62 -3.03
C MET A 457 -12.95 -27.53 -2.17
N SER A 458 -12.51 -26.29 -2.28
CA SER A 458 -13.14 -25.16 -1.57
C SER A 458 -14.57 -24.93 -2.02
N GLU A 459 -14.84 -24.98 -3.32
CA GLU A 459 -16.17 -24.83 -3.91
C GLU A 459 -17.09 -25.95 -3.44
N GLN A 460 -16.67 -27.20 -3.63
CA GLN A 460 -17.47 -28.38 -3.22
C GLN A 460 -17.78 -28.40 -1.72
N LEU A 461 -16.79 -28.02 -0.88
CA LEU A 461 -17.00 -27.93 0.57
C LEU A 461 -18.00 -26.81 0.92
N SER A 462 -17.91 -25.67 0.24
CA SER A 462 -18.83 -24.54 0.47
C SER A 462 -20.26 -24.91 0.08
N ASP A 463 -20.46 -25.58 -1.05
CA ASP A 463 -21.76 -26.09 -1.48
C ASP A 463 -22.32 -27.08 -0.46
N TYR A 464 -21.51 -28.06 -0.03
CA TYR A 464 -21.90 -29.03 0.99
C TYR A 464 -22.34 -28.37 2.30
N LEU A 465 -21.57 -27.37 2.78
CA LEU A 465 -21.89 -26.64 4.02
C LEU A 465 -23.16 -25.80 3.88
N ASN A 466 -23.39 -25.17 2.71
CA ASN A 466 -24.61 -24.45 2.42
C ASN A 466 -25.84 -25.39 2.44
N ASP A 467 -25.73 -26.58 1.85
CA ASP A 467 -26.81 -27.60 1.85
C ASP A 467 -27.18 -28.06 3.27
N HIS A 468 -26.21 -27.93 4.23
CA HIS A 468 -26.41 -28.22 5.64
C HIS A 468 -26.74 -26.99 6.50
N ASN A 469 -27.25 -25.90 5.88
CA ASN A 469 -27.66 -24.65 6.54
C ASN A 469 -26.55 -23.90 7.29
N VAL A 470 -25.29 -24.07 6.89
CA VAL A 470 -24.16 -23.27 7.39
C VAL A 470 -23.96 -22.05 6.48
N LYS A 471 -23.94 -20.87 7.07
CA LYS A 471 -23.61 -19.64 6.33
C LYS A 471 -22.11 -19.61 6.03
N VAL A 472 -21.74 -19.94 4.81
CA VAL A 472 -20.36 -20.06 4.36
C VAL A 472 -20.08 -19.18 3.15
N ARG A 473 -18.87 -18.64 3.07
CA ARG A 473 -18.28 -18.09 1.85
C ARG A 473 -16.94 -18.75 1.56
N TYR A 474 -16.53 -18.79 0.29
CA TYR A 474 -15.18 -19.21 -0.07
C TYR A 474 -14.38 -18.05 -0.67
N LEU A 475 -13.06 -18.10 -0.46
CA LEU A 475 -12.12 -17.11 -0.93
C LEU A 475 -11.10 -17.77 -1.87
N HIS A 476 -10.96 -17.24 -3.09
CA HIS A 476 -9.98 -17.72 -4.08
C HIS A 476 -9.10 -16.59 -4.63
N SER A 477 -8.14 -16.94 -5.48
CA SER A 477 -7.13 -16.01 -6.00
C SER A 477 -7.69 -14.94 -6.94
N ASP A 478 -8.85 -15.19 -7.55
CA ASP A 478 -9.42 -14.34 -8.60
C ASP A 478 -10.33 -13.24 -8.01
N ILE A 479 -10.57 -13.27 -6.69
CA ILE A 479 -11.32 -12.23 -5.97
C ILE A 479 -10.43 -10.99 -5.84
N ASP A 480 -10.96 -9.85 -6.23
CA ASP A 480 -10.24 -8.59 -6.15
C ASP A 480 -9.97 -8.13 -4.69
N THR A 481 -9.14 -7.11 -4.54
CA THR A 481 -8.72 -6.65 -3.20
C THR A 481 -9.87 -6.02 -2.43
N VAL A 482 -10.79 -5.33 -3.10
CA VAL A 482 -11.94 -4.65 -2.46
C VAL A 482 -12.94 -5.69 -1.97
N GLU A 483 -13.36 -6.61 -2.84
CA GLU A 483 -14.27 -7.71 -2.49
C GLU A 483 -13.70 -8.57 -1.34
N ARG A 484 -12.37 -8.76 -1.32
CA ARG A 484 -11.71 -9.50 -0.24
C ARG A 484 -11.84 -8.78 1.11
N VAL A 485 -11.71 -7.47 1.15
CA VAL A 485 -11.89 -6.67 2.36
C VAL A 485 -13.33 -6.76 2.85
N GLU A 486 -14.31 -6.69 1.93
CA GLU A 486 -15.72 -6.85 2.24
C GLU A 486 -16.05 -8.23 2.81
N ILE A 487 -15.53 -9.31 2.22
CA ILE A 487 -15.71 -10.67 2.74
C ILE A 487 -15.20 -10.80 4.17
N ILE A 488 -14.03 -10.24 4.48
CA ILE A 488 -13.45 -10.28 5.82
C ILE A 488 -14.31 -9.47 6.81
N ARG A 489 -14.76 -8.31 6.41
CA ARG A 489 -15.69 -7.47 7.19
C ARG A 489 -16.99 -8.20 7.48
N ASP A 490 -17.60 -8.80 6.47
CA ASP A 490 -18.85 -9.57 6.58
C ASP A 490 -18.69 -10.76 7.54
N LEU A 491 -17.55 -11.47 7.51
CA LEU A 491 -17.23 -12.52 8.47
C LEU A 491 -17.19 -11.97 9.90
N ARG A 492 -16.54 -10.84 10.11
CA ARG A 492 -16.44 -10.19 11.42
C ARG A 492 -17.80 -9.70 11.92
N LEU A 493 -18.62 -9.14 11.04
CA LEU A 493 -20.00 -8.72 11.35
C LEU A 493 -20.96 -9.89 11.59
N GLY A 494 -20.58 -11.11 11.19
CA GLY A 494 -21.42 -12.29 11.33
C GLY A 494 -22.52 -12.42 10.28
N VAL A 495 -22.33 -11.81 9.12
CA VAL A 495 -23.18 -12.04 7.95
C VAL A 495 -23.12 -13.50 7.53
N PHE A 496 -21.95 -14.10 7.66
CA PHE A 496 -21.70 -15.53 7.54
C PHE A 496 -20.73 -16.01 8.63
N ASP A 497 -20.64 -17.33 8.86
CA ASP A 497 -19.98 -17.92 10.02
C ASP A 497 -18.67 -18.64 9.67
N VAL A 498 -18.57 -19.14 8.43
CA VAL A 498 -17.43 -19.96 7.96
C VAL A 498 -16.82 -19.36 6.71
N LEU A 499 -15.50 -19.21 6.71
CA LEU A 499 -14.73 -18.84 5.54
C LEU A 499 -13.86 -20.01 5.09
N VAL A 500 -14.06 -20.48 3.86
CA VAL A 500 -13.30 -21.57 3.24
C VAL A 500 -12.34 -21.01 2.20
N GLY A 501 -11.13 -21.55 2.09
CA GLY A 501 -10.23 -21.16 1.01
C GLY A 501 -8.91 -21.94 0.97
N ILE A 502 -8.18 -21.78 -0.13
CA ILE A 502 -6.91 -22.47 -0.36
C ILE A 502 -5.78 -21.84 0.44
N ASN A 503 -5.64 -20.55 0.31
CA ASN A 503 -4.60 -19.75 0.93
C ASN A 503 -5.24 -18.52 1.60
N LEU A 504 -6.15 -18.79 2.53
CA LEU A 504 -6.88 -17.75 3.28
C LEU A 504 -5.97 -16.75 3.99
N LEU A 505 -4.68 -17.06 4.02
CA LEU A 505 -3.78 -16.62 5.08
C LEU A 505 -2.58 -15.89 4.52
N ARG A 506 -2.71 -15.37 3.30
CA ARG A 506 -1.79 -14.31 2.91
C ARG A 506 -1.93 -13.19 3.94
N GLU A 507 -0.85 -12.59 4.29
CA GLU A 507 -0.57 -11.64 5.35
C GLU A 507 -1.66 -10.55 5.47
N GLY A 508 -1.94 -10.09 6.68
CA GLY A 508 -2.82 -8.94 6.92
C GLY A 508 -4.25 -9.25 7.42
N LEU A 509 -4.62 -10.53 7.68
CA LEU A 509 -5.92 -10.84 8.27
C LEU A 509 -5.87 -10.79 9.80
N ASP A 510 -6.60 -9.85 10.38
CA ASP A 510 -6.83 -9.73 11.81
C ASP A 510 -8.30 -9.96 12.13
N ILE A 511 -8.65 -11.20 12.50
CA ILE A 511 -10.02 -11.62 12.77
C ILE A 511 -10.10 -12.19 14.20
N PRO A 512 -10.27 -11.35 15.22
CA PRO A 512 -10.30 -11.81 16.62
C PRO A 512 -11.51 -12.70 16.93
N GLU A 513 -12.52 -12.74 16.09
CA GLU A 513 -13.74 -13.55 16.26
C GLU A 513 -13.54 -15.03 15.88
N VAL A 514 -12.39 -15.37 15.25
CA VAL A 514 -12.08 -16.75 14.83
C VAL A 514 -11.59 -17.59 16.00
N SER A 515 -12.38 -18.58 16.39
CA SER A 515 -12.06 -19.54 17.45
C SER A 515 -11.54 -20.89 16.95
N LEU A 516 -11.90 -21.26 15.70
CA LEU A 516 -11.48 -22.53 15.10
C LEU A 516 -10.80 -22.28 13.74
N VAL A 517 -9.65 -22.92 13.58
CA VAL A 517 -8.98 -23.08 12.29
C VAL A 517 -8.91 -24.57 11.96
N ALA A 518 -9.55 -24.97 10.88
CA ALA A 518 -9.51 -26.35 10.39
C ALA A 518 -8.64 -26.45 9.13
N ILE A 519 -7.71 -27.39 9.14
CA ILE A 519 -6.78 -27.63 8.03
C ILE A 519 -7.05 -29.02 7.48
N LEU A 520 -7.71 -29.09 6.33
CA LEU A 520 -8.02 -30.36 5.66
C LEU A 520 -6.76 -30.89 4.94
N ASP A 521 -6.62 -32.21 4.88
CA ASP A 521 -5.50 -32.89 4.23
C ASP A 521 -4.14 -32.30 4.68
N ALA A 522 -3.94 -32.16 5.98
CA ALA A 522 -2.74 -31.52 6.54
C ALA A 522 -1.45 -32.31 6.30
N ASP A 523 -1.56 -33.62 6.04
CA ASP A 523 -0.46 -34.54 5.74
C ASP A 523 -0.02 -34.55 4.25
N LYS A 524 -0.69 -33.82 3.38
CA LYS A 524 -0.29 -33.68 1.97
C LYS A 524 0.82 -32.64 1.87
N GLU A 525 2.07 -33.08 1.96
CA GLU A 525 3.23 -32.19 1.89
C GLU A 525 3.25 -31.34 0.62
N GLY A 526 3.60 -30.06 0.79
CA GLY A 526 3.69 -29.07 -0.27
C GLY A 526 3.83 -27.68 0.28
N PHE A 527 3.89 -26.66 -0.60
CA PHE A 527 4.06 -25.26 -0.22
C PHE A 527 2.99 -24.80 0.81
N LEU A 528 1.73 -25.21 0.60
CA LEU A 528 0.60 -24.83 1.47
C LEU A 528 0.58 -25.58 2.83
N ARG A 529 1.36 -26.62 2.98
CA ARG A 529 1.47 -27.45 4.19
C ARG A 529 2.90 -27.47 4.73
N SER A 530 3.73 -26.51 4.33
CA SER A 530 5.05 -26.31 4.92
C SER A 530 4.92 -25.88 6.39
N GLU A 531 5.95 -26.11 7.19
CA GLU A 531 6.01 -25.69 8.60
C GLU A 531 5.57 -24.23 8.79
N ARG A 532 6.11 -23.30 7.98
CA ARG A 532 5.78 -21.86 8.04
C ARG A 532 4.30 -21.60 7.75
N SER A 533 3.78 -22.20 6.66
CA SER A 533 2.38 -22.06 6.28
C SER A 533 1.45 -22.57 7.39
N LEU A 534 1.77 -23.71 7.99
CA LEU A 534 1.00 -24.27 9.11
C LEU A 534 1.05 -23.35 10.34
N VAL A 535 2.23 -22.88 10.75
CA VAL A 535 2.36 -21.96 11.92
C VAL A 535 1.57 -20.68 11.71
N GLN A 536 1.62 -20.10 10.52
CA GLN A 536 0.84 -18.88 10.19
C GLN A 536 -0.66 -19.13 10.22
N THR A 537 -1.10 -20.24 9.64
CA THR A 537 -2.50 -20.67 9.61
C THR A 537 -3.04 -20.87 11.01
N MET A 538 -2.35 -21.68 11.81
CA MET A 538 -2.70 -21.95 13.20
C MET A 538 -2.73 -20.66 14.03
N GLY A 539 -1.81 -19.73 13.78
CA GLY A 539 -1.73 -18.45 14.46
C GLY A 539 -2.94 -17.53 14.27
N ARG A 540 -3.84 -17.81 13.31
CA ARG A 540 -5.08 -17.03 13.13
C ARG A 540 -6.08 -17.26 14.26
N ALA A 541 -6.09 -18.43 14.89
CA ALA A 541 -6.91 -18.69 16.09
C ALA A 541 -6.28 -18.14 17.39
N ALA A 542 -5.06 -17.62 17.36
CA ALA A 542 -4.33 -17.18 18.57
C ALA A 542 -4.83 -15.86 19.17
N ARG A 543 -5.83 -15.21 18.56
CA ARG A 543 -6.46 -13.97 19.05
C ARG A 543 -7.76 -14.20 19.80
N HIS A 544 -8.27 -15.41 19.75
CA HIS A 544 -9.48 -15.80 20.46
C HIS A 544 -9.14 -16.56 21.74
N ILE A 545 -9.88 -16.31 22.82
CA ILE A 545 -9.64 -16.95 24.14
C ILE A 545 -9.79 -18.48 24.06
N ASN A 546 -10.74 -18.96 23.23
CA ASN A 546 -11.01 -20.37 22.99
C ASN A 546 -10.35 -20.87 21.68
N GLY A 547 -9.24 -20.23 21.27
CA GLY A 547 -8.58 -20.56 20.01
C GLY A 547 -8.14 -22.02 19.95
N SER A 548 -8.58 -22.74 18.91
CA SER A 548 -8.25 -24.15 18.64
C SER A 548 -7.96 -24.39 17.16
N VAL A 549 -7.18 -25.42 16.89
CA VAL A 549 -6.82 -25.86 15.54
C VAL A 549 -7.08 -27.35 15.42
N ILE A 550 -7.69 -27.75 14.31
CA ILE A 550 -7.83 -29.16 13.93
C ILE A 550 -7.02 -29.41 12.66
N LEU A 551 -6.10 -30.34 12.73
CA LEU A 551 -5.34 -30.85 11.59
C LEU A 551 -5.94 -32.19 11.18
N TYR A 552 -6.57 -32.27 10.02
CA TYR A 552 -7.05 -33.55 9.50
C TYR A 552 -5.91 -34.23 8.74
N ALA A 553 -5.41 -35.32 9.30
CA ALA A 553 -4.25 -36.04 8.79
C ALA A 553 -4.27 -37.52 9.23
N ASP A 554 -3.92 -38.43 8.35
CA ASP A 554 -3.77 -39.85 8.67
C ASP A 554 -2.35 -40.15 9.19
N ARG A 555 -1.40 -39.28 8.92
CA ARG A 555 -0.02 -39.36 9.42
C ARG A 555 0.52 -37.98 9.79
N ILE A 556 1.33 -37.93 10.81
CA ILE A 556 2.04 -36.69 11.17
C ILE A 556 3.30 -36.57 10.32
N THR A 557 3.37 -35.52 9.49
CA THR A 557 4.55 -35.22 8.68
C THR A 557 5.60 -34.46 9.48
N ASN A 558 6.83 -34.37 8.95
CA ASN A 558 7.89 -33.59 9.60
C ASN A 558 7.53 -32.08 9.68
N SER A 559 6.84 -31.55 8.68
CA SER A 559 6.36 -30.17 8.68
C SER A 559 5.29 -29.92 9.74
N MET A 560 4.35 -30.87 9.90
CA MET A 560 3.34 -30.81 10.96
C MET A 560 3.99 -30.89 12.35
N GLN A 561 4.90 -31.85 12.57
CA GLN A 561 5.55 -32.03 13.85
C GLN A 561 6.27 -30.76 14.29
N ARG A 562 7.08 -30.17 13.41
CA ARG A 562 7.77 -28.91 13.72
C ARG A 562 6.82 -27.75 13.99
N ALA A 563 5.75 -27.63 13.22
CA ALA A 563 4.75 -26.59 13.42
C ALA A 563 4.02 -26.74 14.76
N MET A 564 3.68 -27.97 15.16
CA MET A 564 3.08 -28.29 16.47
C MET A 564 4.06 -28.00 17.63
N ASP A 565 5.33 -28.38 17.48
CA ASP A 565 6.37 -28.13 18.50
C ASP A 565 6.58 -26.64 18.73
N VAL A 566 6.69 -25.85 17.65
CA VAL A 566 6.82 -24.38 17.72
C VAL A 566 5.61 -23.76 18.41
N THR A 567 4.39 -24.14 18.01
CA THR A 567 3.16 -23.58 18.58
C THR A 567 2.99 -23.98 20.05
N SER A 568 3.26 -25.22 20.39
CA SER A 568 3.20 -25.73 21.78
C SER A 568 4.27 -25.07 22.68
N GLY A 569 5.47 -24.87 22.16
CA GLY A 569 6.54 -24.17 22.86
C GLY A 569 6.15 -22.71 23.18
N ARG A 570 5.58 -21.98 22.19
CA ARG A 570 5.05 -20.62 22.38
C ARG A 570 3.92 -20.61 23.44
N ARG A 571 2.98 -21.55 23.35
CA ARG A 571 1.89 -21.69 24.33
C ARG A 571 2.42 -21.89 25.73
N ASN A 572 3.37 -22.79 25.93
CA ASN A 572 3.96 -23.06 27.23
C ASN A 572 4.69 -21.84 27.80
N LYS A 573 5.44 -21.11 26.98
CA LYS A 573 6.12 -19.87 27.38
C LYS A 573 5.10 -18.82 27.85
N GLN A 574 3.98 -18.66 27.11
CA GLN A 574 2.90 -17.73 27.47
C GLN A 574 2.20 -18.17 28.79
N VAL A 575 1.90 -19.47 28.98
CA VAL A 575 1.28 -19.98 30.19
C VAL A 575 2.18 -19.73 31.41
N ALA A 576 3.47 -19.99 31.28
CA ALA A 576 4.45 -19.76 32.36
C ALA A 576 4.51 -18.24 32.70
N TYR A 577 4.51 -17.38 31.70
CA TYR A 577 4.49 -15.94 31.91
C TYR A 577 3.19 -15.48 32.60
N ASN A 578 2.03 -15.93 32.13
CA ASN A 578 0.73 -15.57 32.72
C ASN A 578 0.67 -16.01 34.20
N LYS A 579 1.15 -17.21 34.50
CA LYS A 579 1.20 -17.72 35.87
C LYS A 579 2.13 -16.90 36.76
N ARG A 580 3.31 -16.52 36.23
CA ARG A 580 4.30 -15.74 36.99
C ARG A 580 3.80 -14.35 37.36
N TYR A 581 3.05 -13.69 36.44
CA TYR A 581 2.58 -12.30 36.59
C TYR A 581 1.10 -12.19 36.94
N GLY A 582 0.40 -13.30 37.19
CA GLY A 582 -1.02 -13.29 37.53
C GLY A 582 -1.94 -12.76 36.44
N ILE A 583 -1.56 -12.93 35.16
CA ILE A 583 -2.31 -12.38 34.03
C ILE A 583 -3.44 -13.34 33.65
N ILE A 584 -4.65 -12.84 33.63
CA ILE A 584 -5.84 -13.54 33.11
C ILE A 584 -5.98 -13.16 31.62
N PRO A 585 -5.99 -14.15 30.70
CA PRO A 585 -6.17 -13.90 29.28
C PRO A 585 -7.44 -13.09 29.00
N LYS A 586 -7.35 -12.04 28.20
CA LYS A 586 -8.49 -11.22 27.79
C LYS A 586 -8.61 -11.21 26.28
N GLY A 587 -9.81 -11.48 25.76
CA GLY A 587 -10.11 -11.35 24.35
C GLY A 587 -9.89 -9.92 23.85
N ILE A 588 -9.46 -9.78 22.61
CA ILE A 588 -9.28 -8.49 21.95
C ILE A 588 -10.60 -8.14 21.28
N VAL A 589 -11.16 -6.98 21.61
CA VAL A 589 -12.27 -6.38 20.89
C VAL A 589 -11.67 -5.24 20.06
N LYS A 590 -11.67 -5.38 18.74
CA LYS A 590 -11.28 -4.32 17.82
C LYS A 590 -12.52 -3.75 17.14
N PRO A 591 -12.69 -2.43 17.06
CA PRO A 591 -13.74 -1.85 16.24
C PRO A 591 -13.55 -2.31 14.79
N ILE A 592 -14.66 -2.53 14.09
CA ILE A 592 -14.65 -2.86 12.67
C ILE A 592 -14.59 -1.53 11.94
N VAL A 593 -13.38 -1.04 11.71
CA VAL A 593 -13.13 0.21 10.96
C VAL A 593 -12.93 -0.14 9.50
N ASP A 594 -13.53 0.63 8.61
CA ASP A 594 -13.28 0.49 7.18
C ASP A 594 -11.87 0.98 6.87
N ILE A 595 -11.06 0.12 6.26
CA ILE A 595 -9.62 0.36 6.02
C ILE A 595 -9.40 1.51 5.01
N LEU A 596 -10.46 1.90 4.29
CA LEU A 596 -10.42 2.96 3.29
C LEU A 596 -10.89 4.34 3.82
N ASP A 597 -11.43 4.41 5.05
CA ASP A 597 -11.96 5.65 5.66
C ASP A 597 -11.08 6.11 6.83
N THR A 598 -9.89 6.59 6.55
CA THR A 598 -8.93 7.00 7.59
C THR A 598 -9.00 8.46 8.03
N ASP A 599 -10.09 9.18 7.78
CA ASP A 599 -10.17 10.64 8.08
C ASP A 599 -11.12 11.07 9.21
N LEU A 600 -11.53 10.17 10.12
CA LEU A 600 -12.32 10.58 11.28
C LEU A 600 -11.49 10.62 12.58
N SER A 601 -11.40 11.79 13.19
CA SER A 601 -10.81 11.97 14.53
C SER A 601 -11.68 11.31 15.60
N ALA A 602 -11.05 10.71 16.60
CA ALA A 602 -11.70 9.99 17.71
C ALA A 602 -12.70 10.80 18.53
N SER A 603 -12.75 12.13 18.35
CA SER A 603 -13.67 13.05 19.04
C SER A 603 -15.05 13.17 18.39
N GLU A 604 -15.22 12.73 17.12
CA GLU A 604 -16.51 12.80 16.41
C GLU A 604 -17.37 11.54 16.57
N ILE A 605 -16.78 10.46 17.10
CA ILE A 605 -17.44 9.16 17.27
C ILE A 605 -18.45 9.16 18.45
N ASP A 606 -18.26 10.01 19.46
CA ASP A 606 -19.10 10.03 20.66
C ASP A 606 -20.41 10.85 20.54
N GLU A 607 -20.52 11.76 19.57
CA GLU A 607 -21.70 12.62 19.42
C GLU A 607 -22.79 12.09 18.47
N MET A 608 -22.54 11.02 17.71
CA MET A 608 -23.45 10.55 16.66
C MET A 608 -24.27 9.29 16.99
N SER A 609 -24.38 8.88 18.24
CA SER A 609 -25.07 7.63 18.63
C SER A 609 -26.61 7.71 18.70
N SER A 610 -27.23 8.78 18.24
CA SER A 610 -28.69 8.86 18.17
C SER A 610 -29.17 9.49 16.86
N GLU A 611 -29.93 8.70 16.14
CA GLU A 611 -30.68 8.98 14.90
C GLU A 611 -29.93 8.69 13.58
N VAL A 612 -30.30 7.60 12.91
CA VAL A 612 -30.87 7.53 11.56
C VAL A 612 -30.90 6.08 11.05
N ILE A 613 -32.08 5.55 10.83
CA ILE A 613 -32.33 4.36 9.99
C ILE A 613 -32.06 4.78 8.54
N GLN A 614 -30.96 4.32 7.93
CA GLN A 614 -30.68 4.56 6.52
C GLN A 614 -30.71 3.27 5.71
N VAL A 615 -31.34 3.35 4.54
CA VAL A 615 -31.39 2.32 3.50
C VAL A 615 -29.97 2.01 3.03
N ARG A 616 -29.51 0.78 3.23
CA ARG A 616 -28.19 0.32 2.78
C ARG A 616 -28.18 0.15 1.26
N LEU A 617 -27.40 0.96 0.56
CA LEU A 617 -27.11 0.79 -0.86
C LEU A 617 -26.02 -0.29 -1.02
N SER A 618 -26.06 -1.07 -2.09
CA SER A 618 -24.96 -1.98 -2.41
C SER A 618 -23.71 -1.17 -2.85
N PRO A 619 -22.48 -1.71 -2.75
CA PRO A 619 -21.25 -0.99 -3.12
C PRO A 619 -21.26 -0.46 -4.55
N VAL A 620 -21.82 -1.22 -5.49
CA VAL A 620 -21.98 -0.79 -6.89
C VAL A 620 -23.00 0.35 -7.02
N GLN A 621 -24.07 0.31 -6.25
CA GLN A 621 -25.07 1.39 -6.21
C GLN A 621 -24.49 2.65 -5.53
N LEU A 622 -23.69 2.48 -4.48
CA LEU A 622 -22.98 3.58 -3.82
C LEU A 622 -21.98 4.26 -4.75
N ALA A 623 -21.10 3.49 -5.39
CA ALA A 623 -20.13 4.05 -6.34
C ALA A 623 -20.80 4.83 -7.47
N LYS A 624 -21.96 4.33 -7.96
CA LYS A 624 -22.76 5.02 -8.97
C LYS A 624 -23.40 6.30 -8.41
N GLU A 625 -23.89 6.26 -7.18
CA GLU A 625 -24.52 7.39 -6.52
C GLU A 625 -23.49 8.46 -6.14
N LEU A 626 -22.31 8.07 -5.63
CA LEU A 626 -21.21 8.99 -5.37
C LEU A 626 -20.75 9.71 -6.64
N LYS A 627 -20.53 8.98 -7.75
CA LYS A 627 -20.21 9.60 -9.05
C LYS A 627 -21.31 10.56 -9.54
N ARG A 628 -22.59 10.23 -9.29
CA ARG A 628 -23.70 11.10 -9.63
C ARG A 628 -23.66 12.39 -8.82
N LEU A 629 -23.50 12.27 -7.51
CA LEU A 629 -23.43 13.40 -6.60
C LEU A 629 -22.19 14.27 -6.82
N GLU A 630 -21.03 13.68 -7.12
CA GLU A 630 -19.83 14.42 -7.49
C GLU A 630 -20.07 15.26 -8.76
N LYS A 631 -20.68 14.67 -9.79
CA LYS A 631 -21.03 15.41 -11.01
C LYS A 631 -22.04 16.54 -10.74
N GLU A 632 -23.00 16.30 -9.85
CA GLU A 632 -24.00 17.29 -9.43
C GLU A 632 -23.35 18.43 -8.61
N MET A 633 -22.42 18.10 -7.73
CA MET A 633 -21.65 19.08 -6.94
C MET A 633 -20.84 20.02 -7.84
N TYR A 634 -20.12 19.46 -8.82
CA TYR A 634 -19.37 20.28 -9.77
C TYR A 634 -20.27 21.13 -10.64
N LYS A 635 -21.43 20.62 -11.06
CA LYS A 635 -22.42 21.39 -11.81
C LYS A 635 -22.98 22.57 -10.99
N PHE A 636 -23.28 22.35 -9.70
CA PHE A 636 -23.69 23.46 -8.83
C PHE A 636 -22.57 24.51 -8.65
N ALA A 637 -21.31 24.06 -8.59
CA ALA A 637 -20.18 24.97 -8.52
C ALA A 637 -20.02 25.78 -9.84
N GLU A 638 -20.20 25.15 -11.00
CA GLU A 638 -20.20 25.81 -12.31
C GLU A 638 -21.34 26.85 -12.42
N ASP A 639 -22.52 26.50 -11.90
CA ASP A 639 -23.70 27.38 -11.86
C ASP A 639 -23.60 28.48 -10.78
N LEU A 640 -22.46 28.61 -10.09
CA LEU A 640 -22.19 29.54 -8.98
C LEU A 640 -23.12 29.36 -7.76
N LYS A 641 -23.70 28.17 -7.58
CA LYS A 641 -24.57 27.80 -6.46
C LYS A 641 -23.76 27.13 -5.34
N PHE A 642 -22.88 27.90 -4.74
CA PHE A 642 -21.84 27.36 -3.81
C PHE A 642 -22.43 26.71 -2.54
N GLU A 643 -23.56 27.21 -2.01
CA GLU A 643 -24.23 26.57 -0.86
C GLU A 643 -24.75 25.16 -1.23
N GLN A 644 -25.36 25.03 -2.43
CA GLN A 644 -25.84 23.73 -2.90
C GLN A 644 -24.67 22.78 -3.22
N ALA A 645 -23.57 23.30 -3.73
CA ALA A 645 -22.36 22.52 -3.94
C ALA A 645 -21.76 22.02 -2.61
N ALA A 646 -21.70 22.88 -1.59
CA ALA A 646 -21.23 22.53 -0.26
C ALA A 646 -22.15 21.50 0.42
N ASP A 647 -23.48 21.66 0.31
CA ASP A 647 -24.45 20.68 0.82
C ASP A 647 -24.32 19.31 0.10
N THR A 648 -24.08 19.33 -1.19
CA THR A 648 -23.88 18.08 -1.97
C THR A 648 -22.56 17.42 -1.58
N ARG A 649 -21.48 18.18 -1.36
CA ARG A 649 -20.21 17.68 -0.79
C ARG A 649 -20.44 17.04 0.58
N ASN A 650 -21.16 17.71 1.45
CA ASN A 650 -21.49 17.19 2.78
C ASN A 650 -22.37 15.92 2.71
N LYS A 651 -23.24 15.80 1.69
CA LYS A 651 -23.98 14.56 1.41
C LYS A 651 -23.05 13.44 0.93
N ILE A 652 -22.11 13.75 0.04
CA ILE A 652 -21.07 12.79 -0.43
C ILE A 652 -20.28 12.32 0.79
N LYS A 653 -19.82 13.24 1.62
CA LYS A 653 -19.10 12.93 2.87
C LYS A 653 -19.96 12.03 3.78
N ARG A 654 -21.20 12.36 4.05
CA ARG A 654 -22.12 11.55 4.86
C ARG A 654 -22.43 10.17 4.26
N LEU A 655 -22.52 10.06 2.94
CA LEU A 655 -22.72 8.77 2.28
C LEU A 655 -21.45 7.91 2.31
N ARG A 656 -20.29 8.51 2.16
CA ARG A 656 -19.02 7.86 2.42
C ARG A 656 -18.92 7.42 3.88
N ASP A 657 -19.20 8.32 4.81
CA ASP A 657 -19.14 8.09 6.27
C ASP A 657 -20.28 7.18 6.78
N GLY A 658 -21.47 7.24 6.21
CA GLY A 658 -22.70 6.60 6.72
C GLY A 658 -23.01 5.20 6.22
N GLN A 659 -22.35 4.72 5.16
CA GLN A 659 -22.38 3.29 4.78
C GLN A 659 -21.36 2.46 5.55
N PHE A 660 -20.53 3.13 6.28
CA PHE A 660 -19.44 2.54 7.05
C PHE A 660 -19.77 2.52 8.57
N LYS A 661 -20.99 2.85 8.93
CA LYS A 661 -21.62 2.59 10.23
C LYS A 661 -22.60 1.37 10.09
#